data_f69bd4a4002eb4e386575abd3c4f22be
#
_entry.id   f69bd4a4002eb4e386575abd3c4f22be
#
_cell.length_a   1.000
_cell.length_b   1.000
_cell.length_c   1.000
_cell.angle_alpha   90.00
_cell.angle_beta   90.00
_cell.angle_gamma   90.00
#
_symmetry.space_group_name_H-M   'P 1'
#
loop_
_entity.id
_entity.type
_entity.pdbx_description
1 polymer ?
#
loop_
_entity_poly.entity_id
_entity_poly.type
_entity_poly.pdbx_seq_one_letter_code
_entity_poly.pdbx_strand_id
1 'polypeptide(L)'
;MAKIDAQETPMMRQFREIKNQYPDAVLLFRCGDFYETYAEDAVRASKILNITLTHRSNGTSKEAKALEMAGFPFHALDTYLPKLVRAGLRVAICDQLEDPKLTKKLVKRGVTELVTPGVSYSDTTLQQKENTWLACVNFGKREVGVSFLDISTGEFLVAQGTSDYIDKLLVNFAPKEVLYLRGKKQVFEAAFGSKYFTFELDDWMMTHDAAMDRLTKQFQVQNLKGFGVEQLPEGVIAAGAILHYLDATQHLQNGHIQHLSRIEEDKFVWMDRFTIRNLELLSGQRENSTTLYDIIDRTTTPMGGRLLHRWLAFPLKDVRAIRNRQTVVEYLFKHPEEREIIRENLERIMDMERIVGKISTGRISPREMVQLSVALQCIAPIKQICESATDNSYLRLLGEQLSLCSEMCERIQREITPDPPAVQGRPNTIARGVNAELDELRDIQAHGKERLLQIQQREIDATGIQSLKIGYNNVFGYYLEVRNTYKDQVPETWIRKQTLVNAERYITQELKEYEDKILNAEGQIQIIETRLYTELILALTEYVPQMQMDANVIAQMDCLMGFARVAVENKYVCPAINDSLVIDIRQGRHPVIEKQLPMDEEYVPNDVLLDNNGQQIIIITGPNMAGKSALLRQTALIVLMAQMGSFVPAESASIGVVDKIFTRVGASDNISLGESTFMVEMNEAASILNNLSERSLVLFDELGRGTSTYDGISIAWAIVEYIHEQKGHAKTLFATHYHELNEMEESFQRIRNYNVSVREANGKVIFMRKLVRGGSEHSFGIHVAKLAGMPSSIIQRANQILKDLEQGARNQEQGKRSQETIGSGKASVSAPSGMQLSFFQLDDPVLEQIRDEVKTLDINNLTPLEALNKLSEIKKLVGGK
;
A
#
# COMPACT_ATOMS: atom_id res chain seq x y z
N MET A 1 1.97 44.55 9.13
CA MET A 1 0.55 44.96 9.08
C MET A 1 0.30 45.67 7.76
N ALA A 2 -0.24 44.90 6.76
CA ALA A 2 -0.61 45.48 5.46
C ALA A 2 -1.91 46.26 5.62
N LYS A 3 -1.97 47.43 4.99
CA LYS A 3 -3.13 48.32 4.97
C LYS A 3 -4.38 47.58 4.56
N ILE A 4 -5.42 47.61 5.40
CA ILE A 4 -6.76 47.09 5.14
C ILE A 4 -7.31 47.86 3.94
N ASP A 5 -7.39 47.25 2.78
CA ASP A 5 -8.04 47.81 1.60
C ASP A 5 -9.54 47.95 1.85
N ALA A 6 -9.99 49.20 1.97
CA ALA A 6 -11.36 49.57 2.27
C ALA A 6 -12.38 49.24 1.16
N GLN A 7 -12.04 48.44 0.15
CA GLN A 7 -12.83 48.17 -1.06
C GLN A 7 -13.18 46.69 -1.28
N GLU A 8 -12.80 45.81 -0.36
CA GLU A 8 -13.05 44.37 -0.53
C GLU A 8 -14.53 44.00 -0.20
N THR A 9 -15.11 43.10 -1.03
CA THR A 9 -16.48 42.61 -0.75
C THR A 9 -16.54 41.83 0.57
N PRO A 10 -17.64 41.88 1.32
CA PRO A 10 -17.76 41.17 2.60
C PRO A 10 -17.50 39.65 2.48
N MET A 11 -17.84 39.04 1.34
CA MET A 11 -17.60 37.61 1.04
C MET A 11 -16.12 37.33 0.86
N MET A 12 -15.37 38.16 0.13
CA MET A 12 -13.92 37.99 -0.05
C MET A 12 -13.14 38.21 1.23
N ARG A 13 -13.63 39.08 2.12
CA ARG A 13 -13.08 39.24 3.47
C ARG A 13 -13.21 37.93 4.27
N GLN A 14 -14.42 37.33 4.25
CA GLN A 14 -14.66 36.03 4.91
C GLN A 14 -13.77 34.93 4.32
N PHE A 15 -13.60 34.89 2.98
CA PHE A 15 -12.67 33.95 2.32
C PHE A 15 -11.24 34.12 2.83
N ARG A 16 -10.75 35.38 2.89
CA ARG A 16 -9.38 35.67 3.33
C ARG A 16 -9.17 35.32 4.81
N GLU A 17 -10.11 35.63 5.66
CA GLU A 17 -10.07 35.27 7.08
C GLU A 17 -9.93 33.74 7.28
N ILE A 18 -10.72 32.96 6.53
CA ILE A 18 -10.66 31.50 6.58
C ILE A 18 -9.36 30.99 5.95
N LYS A 19 -8.94 31.52 4.79
CA LYS A 19 -7.69 31.12 4.15
C LYS A 19 -6.47 31.38 5.02
N ASN A 20 -6.44 32.44 5.79
CA ASN A 20 -5.35 32.74 6.74
C ASN A 20 -5.24 31.73 7.88
N GLN A 21 -6.31 31.01 8.22
CA GLN A 21 -6.29 29.92 9.20
C GLN A 21 -5.74 28.63 8.59
N TYR A 22 -5.85 28.43 7.26
CA TYR A 22 -5.41 27.26 6.52
C TYR A 22 -4.53 27.66 5.32
N PRO A 23 -3.36 28.27 5.55
CA PRO A 23 -2.58 28.88 4.48
C PRO A 23 -2.01 27.85 3.49
N ASP A 24 -1.75 26.65 3.93
CA ASP A 24 -1.17 25.53 3.21
C ASP A 24 -2.20 24.63 2.49
N ALA A 25 -3.50 24.80 2.79
CA ALA A 25 -4.56 24.02 2.17
C ALA A 25 -5.23 24.77 1.01
N VAL A 26 -5.63 24.06 -0.03
CA VAL A 26 -6.54 24.59 -1.06
C VAL A 26 -7.92 24.79 -0.44
N LEU A 27 -8.40 26.03 -0.41
CA LEU A 27 -9.70 26.35 0.17
C LEU A 27 -10.81 26.24 -0.89
N LEU A 28 -11.68 25.22 -0.74
CA LEU A 28 -12.92 25.10 -1.49
C LEU A 28 -14.03 25.86 -0.75
N PHE A 29 -14.35 27.03 -1.25
CA PHE A 29 -15.27 27.97 -0.59
C PHE A 29 -16.65 27.92 -1.22
N ARG A 30 -17.69 27.53 -0.46
CA ARG A 30 -19.06 27.40 -0.96
C ARG A 30 -19.69 28.74 -1.30
N CYS A 31 -20.02 28.91 -2.58
CA CYS A 31 -20.71 30.09 -3.12
C CYS A 31 -21.97 29.64 -3.86
N GLY A 32 -23.12 29.65 -3.17
CA GLY A 32 -24.38 29.14 -3.73
C GLY A 32 -24.24 27.66 -4.13
N ASP A 33 -24.39 27.35 -5.42
CA ASP A 33 -24.35 25.99 -5.97
C ASP A 33 -22.94 25.55 -6.40
N PHE A 34 -21.89 26.34 -6.11
CA PHE A 34 -20.52 26.06 -6.49
C PHE A 34 -19.58 26.04 -5.28
N TYR A 35 -18.53 25.20 -5.38
CA TYR A 35 -17.29 25.42 -4.66
C TYR A 35 -16.36 26.24 -5.53
N GLU A 36 -15.93 27.37 -5.03
CA GLU A 36 -15.01 28.29 -5.71
C GLU A 36 -13.68 28.33 -4.95
N THR A 37 -12.58 28.46 -5.68
CA THR A 37 -11.25 28.67 -5.13
C THR A 37 -10.60 29.84 -5.83
N TYR A 38 -9.68 30.57 -5.15
CA TYR A 38 -9.18 31.86 -5.64
C TYR A 38 -7.66 31.95 -5.57
N ALA A 39 -7.09 32.90 -6.31
CA ALA A 39 -5.65 33.17 -6.37
C ALA A 39 -4.80 31.94 -6.72
N GLU A 40 -3.72 31.71 -6.00
CA GLU A 40 -2.82 30.56 -6.23
C GLU A 40 -3.52 29.21 -6.14
N ASP A 41 -4.49 29.08 -5.24
CA ASP A 41 -5.28 27.86 -5.11
C ASP A 41 -6.09 27.58 -6.38
N ALA A 42 -6.65 28.62 -7.02
CA ALA A 42 -7.37 28.50 -8.29
C ALA A 42 -6.45 28.00 -9.42
N VAL A 43 -5.25 28.56 -9.51
CA VAL A 43 -4.26 28.14 -10.52
C VAL A 43 -3.85 26.68 -10.33
N ARG A 44 -3.59 26.27 -9.07
CA ARG A 44 -3.24 24.87 -8.74
C ARG A 44 -4.39 23.92 -9.04
N ALA A 45 -5.59 24.24 -8.54
CA ALA A 45 -6.78 23.43 -8.74
C ALA A 45 -7.17 23.31 -10.22
N SER A 46 -7.14 24.39 -10.98
CA SER A 46 -7.43 24.40 -12.44
C SER A 46 -6.54 23.43 -13.21
N LYS A 47 -5.23 23.41 -12.93
CA LYS A 47 -4.28 22.50 -13.57
C LYS A 47 -4.55 21.03 -13.25
N ILE A 48 -4.79 20.72 -11.97
CA ILE A 48 -4.98 19.34 -11.52
C ILE A 48 -6.34 18.78 -11.95
N LEU A 49 -7.38 19.61 -11.84
CA LEU A 49 -8.75 19.21 -12.13
C LEU A 49 -9.10 19.31 -13.62
N ASN A 50 -8.25 19.97 -14.42
CA ASN A 50 -8.50 20.29 -15.83
C ASN A 50 -9.81 21.06 -16.03
N ILE A 51 -10.04 22.08 -15.16
CA ILE A 51 -11.19 22.99 -15.23
C ILE A 51 -10.76 24.40 -15.63
N THR A 52 -11.69 25.19 -16.16
CA THR A 52 -11.39 26.53 -16.66
C THR A 52 -10.98 27.48 -15.55
N LEU A 53 -9.82 28.12 -15.72
CA LEU A 53 -9.41 29.25 -14.89
C LEU A 53 -10.07 30.52 -15.41
N THR A 54 -10.83 31.18 -14.55
CA THR A 54 -11.55 32.43 -14.81
C THR A 54 -11.05 33.53 -13.89
N HIS A 55 -11.63 34.73 -14.00
CA HIS A 55 -11.28 35.88 -13.15
C HIS A 55 -12.54 36.44 -12.53
N ARG A 56 -12.45 36.79 -11.25
CA ARG A 56 -13.51 37.48 -10.51
C ARG A 56 -13.07 38.91 -10.16
N SER A 57 -13.94 39.89 -10.37
CA SER A 57 -13.69 41.26 -9.91
C SER A 57 -13.80 41.36 -8.40
N ASN A 58 -12.78 41.91 -7.73
CA ASN A 58 -12.70 41.95 -6.27
C ASN A 58 -13.20 43.28 -5.68
N GLY A 59 -14.04 44.05 -6.39
CA GLY A 59 -14.57 45.32 -5.89
C GLY A 59 -15.53 45.99 -6.84
N THR A 60 -16.15 47.10 -6.37
CA THR A 60 -17.15 47.91 -7.10
C THR A 60 -16.51 48.97 -7.99
N SER A 61 -15.20 49.17 -7.97
CA SER A 61 -14.48 50.16 -8.80
C SER A 61 -13.89 49.53 -10.04
N LYS A 62 -13.77 50.32 -11.13
CA LYS A 62 -13.14 49.88 -12.43
C LYS A 62 -11.64 49.50 -12.31
N GLU A 63 -11.02 49.83 -11.19
CA GLU A 63 -9.58 49.54 -10.90
C GLU A 63 -9.38 48.29 -10.00
N ALA A 64 -10.45 47.56 -9.67
CA ALA A 64 -10.33 46.34 -8.85
C ALA A 64 -9.53 45.26 -9.56
N LYS A 65 -8.43 44.82 -8.98
CA LYS A 65 -7.61 43.72 -9.49
C LYS A 65 -8.49 42.48 -9.69
N ALA A 66 -8.50 41.98 -10.91
CA ALA A 66 -9.10 40.68 -11.21
C ALA A 66 -8.35 39.59 -10.44
N LEU A 67 -9.08 38.74 -9.69
CA LEU A 67 -8.52 37.64 -8.94
C LEU A 67 -8.81 36.36 -9.70
N GLU A 68 -7.79 35.52 -9.91
CA GLU A 68 -7.96 34.20 -10.52
C GLU A 68 -8.98 33.41 -9.72
N MET A 69 -9.85 32.69 -10.42
CA MET A 69 -10.92 31.88 -9.85
C MET A 69 -11.09 30.58 -10.65
N ALA A 70 -11.25 29.50 -9.97
CA ALA A 70 -11.69 28.24 -10.52
C ALA A 70 -12.80 27.66 -9.62
N GLY A 71 -13.74 26.92 -10.20
CA GLY A 71 -14.83 26.36 -9.42
C GLY A 71 -15.54 25.25 -10.16
N PHE A 72 -16.30 24.47 -9.39
CA PHE A 72 -17.14 23.40 -9.88
C PHE A 72 -18.43 23.30 -9.06
N PRO A 73 -19.50 22.70 -9.62
CA PRO A 73 -20.77 22.53 -8.90
C PRO A 73 -20.59 21.73 -7.61
N PHE A 74 -21.24 22.12 -6.53
CA PHE A 74 -21.04 21.51 -5.21
C PHE A 74 -21.36 20.02 -5.17
N HIS A 75 -22.34 19.57 -5.96
CA HIS A 75 -22.68 18.15 -6.07
C HIS A 75 -21.62 17.31 -6.78
N ALA A 76 -20.63 17.95 -7.40
CA ALA A 76 -19.49 17.27 -8.04
C ALA A 76 -18.26 17.17 -7.11
N LEU A 77 -18.38 17.52 -5.83
CA LEU A 77 -17.29 17.45 -4.85
C LEU A 77 -16.61 16.06 -4.86
N ASP A 78 -17.39 14.99 -4.81
CA ASP A 78 -16.92 13.60 -4.81
C ASP A 78 -16.13 13.22 -6.07
N THR A 79 -16.29 13.96 -7.16
CA THR A 79 -15.54 13.75 -8.41
C THR A 79 -14.20 14.51 -8.43
N TYR A 80 -14.18 15.70 -7.85
CA TYR A 80 -13.03 16.61 -7.94
C TYR A 80 -12.09 16.56 -6.73
N LEU A 81 -12.63 16.41 -5.51
CA LEU A 81 -11.86 16.30 -4.28
C LEU A 81 -10.79 15.18 -4.33
N PRO A 82 -11.10 13.95 -4.79
CA PRO A 82 -10.11 12.89 -4.85
C PRO A 82 -8.91 13.21 -5.75
N LYS A 83 -9.12 13.99 -6.82
CA LYS A 83 -8.03 14.38 -7.73
C LYS A 83 -7.06 15.34 -7.05
N LEU A 84 -7.55 16.28 -6.25
CA LEU A 84 -6.72 17.21 -5.49
C LEU A 84 -5.93 16.48 -4.41
N VAL A 85 -6.59 15.60 -3.65
CA VAL A 85 -5.98 14.84 -2.56
C VAL A 85 -4.91 13.86 -3.09
N ARG A 86 -5.20 13.14 -4.19
CA ARG A 86 -4.22 12.24 -4.85
C ARG A 86 -3.02 12.99 -5.43
N ALA A 87 -3.19 14.24 -5.79
CA ALA A 87 -2.08 15.11 -6.19
C ALA A 87 -1.25 15.62 -4.99
N GLY A 88 -1.52 15.16 -3.78
CA GLY A 88 -0.79 15.51 -2.57
C GLY A 88 -1.23 16.83 -1.95
N LEU A 89 -2.40 17.38 -2.30
CA LEU A 89 -2.87 18.63 -1.72
C LEU A 89 -3.75 18.40 -0.48
N ARG A 90 -3.59 19.27 0.50
CA ARG A 90 -4.52 19.41 1.61
C ARG A 90 -5.66 20.30 1.14
N VAL A 91 -6.90 19.93 1.43
CA VAL A 91 -8.09 20.62 0.92
C VAL A 91 -9.01 20.95 2.07
N ALA A 92 -9.23 22.26 2.32
CA ALA A 92 -10.18 22.75 3.31
C ALA A 92 -11.56 22.95 2.64
N ILE A 93 -12.55 22.17 3.08
CA ILE A 93 -13.94 22.28 2.63
C ILE A 93 -14.65 23.30 3.52
N CYS A 94 -15.09 24.41 2.91
CA CYS A 94 -15.75 25.49 3.60
C CYS A 94 -17.20 25.61 3.15
N ASP A 95 -18.12 25.21 4.03
CA ASP A 95 -19.55 25.19 3.78
C ASP A 95 -20.30 26.36 4.45
N GLN A 96 -21.53 26.55 4.02
CA GLN A 96 -22.49 27.50 4.62
C GLN A 96 -23.04 26.88 5.91
N LEU A 97 -22.83 27.57 7.05
CA LEU A 97 -23.28 27.11 8.36
C LEU A 97 -24.74 27.53 8.69
N GLU A 98 -25.33 28.33 7.81
CA GLU A 98 -26.68 28.88 7.95
C GLU A 98 -27.44 28.69 6.64
N ASP A 99 -28.78 28.49 6.72
CA ASP A 99 -29.64 28.43 5.53
C ASP A 99 -29.73 29.82 4.88
N PRO A 100 -29.30 29.94 3.60
CA PRO A 100 -29.39 31.21 2.88
C PRO A 100 -30.80 31.78 2.79
N LYS A 101 -31.86 30.94 2.87
CA LYS A 101 -33.26 31.36 2.80
C LYS A 101 -33.75 32.03 4.09
N LEU A 102 -33.12 31.73 5.23
CA LEU A 102 -33.48 32.24 6.54
C LEU A 102 -32.69 33.50 6.94
N THR A 103 -31.64 33.84 6.23
CA THR A 103 -30.71 34.93 6.58
C THR A 103 -30.80 36.08 5.58
N LYS A 104 -31.06 37.34 6.07
CA LYS A 104 -31.01 38.59 5.29
C LYS A 104 -29.59 39.17 5.23
N LYS A 105 -28.62 38.59 5.96
CA LYS A 105 -27.22 39.03 6.04
C LYS A 105 -26.32 38.09 5.20
N LEU A 106 -25.04 38.39 5.13
CA LEU A 106 -24.04 37.48 4.55
C LEU A 106 -24.08 36.15 5.32
N VAL A 107 -24.32 35.06 4.60
CA VAL A 107 -24.32 33.69 5.16
C VAL A 107 -22.98 33.40 5.80
N LYS A 108 -23.00 32.94 7.05
CA LYS A 108 -21.82 32.53 7.77
C LYS A 108 -21.30 31.23 7.20
N ARG A 109 -19.99 31.16 6.96
CA ARG A 109 -19.26 29.99 6.45
C ARG A 109 -18.16 29.59 7.41
N GLY A 110 -17.81 28.30 7.39
CA GLY A 110 -16.70 27.77 8.17
C GLY A 110 -16.15 26.50 7.52
N VAL A 111 -14.93 26.16 7.87
CA VAL A 111 -14.34 24.88 7.44
C VAL A 111 -15.01 23.77 8.22
N THR A 112 -15.66 22.88 7.48
CA THR A 112 -16.35 21.70 8.03
C THR A 112 -15.44 20.49 8.07
N GLU A 113 -14.45 20.45 7.18
CA GLU A 113 -13.50 19.34 7.09
C GLU A 113 -12.22 19.81 6.39
N LEU A 114 -11.06 19.33 6.88
CA LEU A 114 -9.78 19.47 6.21
C LEU A 114 -9.32 18.08 5.75
N VAL A 115 -9.52 17.78 4.47
CA VAL A 115 -9.14 16.50 3.86
C VAL A 115 -7.67 16.55 3.44
N THR A 116 -6.91 15.52 3.84
CA THR A 116 -5.48 15.39 3.53
C THR A 116 -5.20 14.02 2.90
N PRO A 117 -4.02 13.80 2.30
CA PRO A 117 -3.69 12.49 1.73
C PRO A 117 -3.77 11.33 2.72
N GLY A 118 -3.47 11.58 4.02
CA GLY A 118 -3.54 10.58 5.09
C GLY A 118 -4.87 10.54 5.83
N VAL A 119 -5.77 11.52 5.63
CA VAL A 119 -7.02 11.64 6.38
C VAL A 119 -8.20 11.83 5.43
N SER A 120 -8.91 10.75 5.13
CA SER A 120 -10.11 10.76 4.29
C SER A 120 -11.07 9.64 4.66
N TYR A 121 -12.37 9.93 4.66
CA TYR A 121 -13.45 8.95 4.81
C TYR A 121 -14.17 8.65 3.49
N SER A 122 -13.89 9.39 2.43
CA SER A 122 -14.62 9.26 1.16
C SER A 122 -14.19 8.02 0.38
N ASP A 123 -15.10 7.12 0.07
CA ASP A 123 -14.84 5.92 -0.72
C ASP A 123 -14.29 6.23 -2.12
N THR A 124 -14.60 7.39 -2.66
CA THR A 124 -14.09 7.85 -3.96
C THR A 124 -12.59 8.19 -3.91
N THR A 125 -12.09 8.55 -2.71
CA THR A 125 -10.67 8.86 -2.46
C THR A 125 -9.89 7.61 -2.10
N LEU A 126 -10.51 6.67 -1.37
CA LEU A 126 -9.89 5.45 -0.85
C LEU A 126 -9.81 4.35 -1.91
N GLN A 127 -8.72 3.58 -1.88
CA GLN A 127 -8.63 2.32 -2.62
C GLN A 127 -9.28 1.21 -1.79
N GLN A 128 -10.01 0.30 -2.44
CA GLN A 128 -10.81 -0.70 -1.72
C GLN A 128 -9.96 -1.71 -0.94
N LYS A 129 -8.93 -2.28 -1.57
CA LYS A 129 -8.06 -3.32 -0.99
C LYS A 129 -6.77 -2.77 -0.36
N GLU A 130 -6.63 -1.45 -0.21
CA GLU A 130 -5.48 -0.82 0.44
C GLU A 130 -5.91 0.01 1.64
N ASN A 131 -5.06 0.03 2.67
CA ASN A 131 -5.17 0.97 3.77
C ASN A 131 -4.66 2.36 3.36
N THR A 132 -5.22 3.39 3.98
CA THR A 132 -4.76 4.78 3.83
C THR A 132 -4.12 5.22 5.14
N TRP A 133 -2.82 4.97 5.26
CA TRP A 133 -2.09 5.24 6.49
C TRP A 133 -1.70 6.71 6.62
N LEU A 134 -2.05 7.30 7.75
CA LEU A 134 -1.43 8.48 8.32
C LEU A 134 -0.35 8.01 9.29
N ALA A 135 0.88 8.48 9.16
CA ALA A 135 1.94 8.16 10.10
C ALA A 135 2.41 9.40 10.87
N CYS A 136 2.93 9.20 12.07
CA CYS A 136 3.67 10.22 12.81
C CYS A 136 4.99 9.64 13.30
N VAL A 137 6.09 10.40 13.13
CA VAL A 137 7.42 10.00 13.57
C VAL A 137 7.93 10.96 14.63
N ASN A 138 8.37 10.43 15.77
CA ASN A 138 9.01 11.20 16.83
C ASN A 138 10.44 10.75 17.04
N PHE A 139 11.39 11.70 16.97
CA PHE A 139 12.82 11.44 17.15
C PHE A 139 13.21 11.63 18.61
N GLY A 140 13.39 10.52 19.32
CA GLY A 140 13.93 10.53 20.68
C GLY A 140 15.48 10.63 20.72
N LYS A 141 16.04 10.52 21.93
CA LYS A 141 17.50 10.61 22.11
C LYS A 141 18.26 9.38 21.61
N ARG A 142 17.68 8.20 21.67
CA ARG A 142 18.30 6.91 21.30
C ARG A 142 17.48 6.13 20.28
N GLU A 143 16.19 6.24 20.37
CA GLU A 143 15.24 5.50 19.55
C GLU A 143 14.26 6.45 18.88
N VAL A 144 13.63 5.98 17.82
CA VAL A 144 12.60 6.70 17.08
C VAL A 144 11.27 6.01 17.34
N GLY A 145 10.24 6.79 17.66
CA GLY A 145 8.86 6.31 17.77
C GLY A 145 8.10 6.54 16.47
N VAL A 146 7.22 5.62 16.11
CA VAL A 146 6.31 5.78 14.99
C VAL A 146 4.92 5.28 15.36
N SER A 147 3.92 5.92 14.82
CA SER A 147 2.54 5.45 14.90
C SER A 147 1.87 5.56 13.53
N PHE A 148 0.97 4.62 13.24
CA PHE A 148 0.21 4.54 11.99
C PHE A 148 -1.28 4.48 12.32
N LEU A 149 -2.09 5.28 11.65
CA LEU A 149 -3.54 5.26 11.76
C LEU A 149 -4.18 5.20 10.37
N ASP A 150 -5.08 4.25 10.16
CA ASP A 150 -6.06 4.31 9.09
C ASP A 150 -7.39 4.80 9.67
N ILE A 151 -7.72 6.07 9.41
CA ILE A 151 -8.92 6.69 9.96
C ILE A 151 -10.22 6.07 9.44
N SER A 152 -10.19 5.45 8.25
CA SER A 152 -11.38 4.84 7.64
C SER A 152 -11.79 3.53 8.32
N THR A 153 -10.83 2.80 8.89
CA THR A 153 -11.02 1.51 9.55
C THR A 153 -10.93 1.61 11.08
N GLY A 154 -10.23 2.64 11.59
CA GLY A 154 -9.92 2.80 13.01
C GLY A 154 -8.71 1.98 13.46
N GLU A 155 -7.97 1.36 12.54
CA GLU A 155 -6.77 0.61 12.88
C GLU A 155 -5.64 1.56 13.30
N PHE A 156 -5.15 1.40 14.54
CA PHE A 156 -4.16 2.28 15.14
C PHE A 156 -2.99 1.47 15.70
N LEU A 157 -1.80 1.69 15.14
CA LEU A 157 -0.60 0.90 15.40
C LEU A 157 0.52 1.80 15.93
N VAL A 158 1.39 1.24 16.79
CA VAL A 158 2.53 1.96 17.35
C VAL A 158 3.77 1.07 17.43
N ALA A 159 4.93 1.66 17.16
CA ALA A 159 6.23 1.02 17.33
C ALA A 159 7.29 2.02 17.82
N GLN A 160 8.37 1.49 18.34
CA GLN A 160 9.55 2.24 18.72
C GLN A 160 10.77 1.36 18.54
N GLY A 161 11.89 1.94 18.06
CA GLY A 161 13.13 1.22 17.87
C GLY A 161 14.18 2.04 17.14
N THR A 162 15.10 1.37 16.48
CA THR A 162 16.16 2.01 15.69
C THR A 162 15.59 2.72 14.47
N SER A 163 16.33 3.68 13.91
CA SER A 163 15.94 4.38 12.68
C SER A 163 15.72 3.40 11.51
N ASP A 164 16.54 2.35 11.39
CA ASP A 164 16.42 1.32 10.35
C ASP A 164 15.14 0.49 10.50
N TYR A 165 14.75 0.18 11.74
CA TYR A 165 13.48 -0.50 12.01
C TYR A 165 12.28 0.37 11.62
N ILE A 166 12.32 1.66 11.94
CA ILE A 166 11.26 2.60 11.58
C ILE A 166 11.21 2.84 10.06
N ASP A 167 12.36 2.93 9.36
CA ASP A 167 12.38 3.02 7.89
C ASP A 167 11.68 1.81 7.26
N LYS A 168 11.97 0.61 7.75
CA LYS A 168 11.29 -0.62 7.32
C LYS A 168 9.76 -0.52 7.48
N LEU A 169 9.28 -0.06 8.64
CA LEU A 169 7.84 0.10 8.88
C LEU A 169 7.22 1.13 7.94
N LEU A 170 7.88 2.29 7.75
CA LEU A 170 7.42 3.31 6.82
C LEU A 170 7.35 2.80 5.37
N VAL A 171 8.29 1.95 4.96
CA VAL A 171 8.27 1.34 3.62
C VAL A 171 7.13 0.33 3.48
N ASN A 172 6.92 -0.52 4.49
CA ASN A 172 5.91 -1.59 4.45
C ASN A 172 4.48 -1.06 4.55
N PHE A 173 4.24 -0.07 5.41
CA PHE A 173 2.93 0.58 5.53
C PHE A 173 2.69 1.61 4.43
N ALA A 174 3.72 2.12 3.79
CA ALA A 174 3.66 3.11 2.70
C ALA A 174 2.66 4.25 3.00
N PRO A 175 2.84 5.00 4.12
CA PRO A 175 1.88 6.00 4.55
C PRO A 175 1.71 7.07 3.48
N LYS A 176 0.45 7.50 3.29
CA LYS A 176 0.11 8.55 2.33
C LYS A 176 0.50 9.94 2.85
N GLU A 177 0.65 10.08 4.18
CA GLU A 177 1.09 11.31 4.83
C GLU A 177 1.90 10.97 6.09
N VAL A 178 2.99 11.70 6.33
CA VAL A 178 3.85 11.52 7.52
C VAL A 178 3.98 12.83 8.27
N LEU A 179 3.67 12.77 9.56
CA LEU A 179 3.75 13.90 10.48
C LEU A 179 5.07 13.83 11.26
N TYR A 180 5.66 14.98 11.55
CA TYR A 180 6.81 15.08 12.43
C TYR A 180 6.91 16.47 13.07
N LEU A 181 7.77 16.62 14.08
CA LEU A 181 7.97 17.86 14.82
C LEU A 181 8.53 18.95 13.91
N ARG A 182 7.99 20.17 14.03
CA ARG A 182 8.47 21.37 13.30
C ARG A 182 9.98 21.56 13.45
N GLY A 183 10.65 21.89 12.34
CA GLY A 183 12.10 22.06 12.28
C GLY A 183 12.92 20.78 12.23
N LYS A 184 12.31 19.58 12.18
CA LYS A 184 13.00 18.30 12.04
C LYS A 184 13.06 17.76 10.62
N LYS A 185 12.71 18.56 9.62
CA LYS A 185 12.67 18.16 8.22
C LYS A 185 13.99 17.55 7.74
N GLN A 186 15.12 18.20 8.00
CA GLN A 186 16.43 17.70 7.57
C GLN A 186 16.78 16.36 8.24
N VAL A 187 16.42 16.19 9.52
CA VAL A 187 16.64 14.93 10.25
C VAL A 187 15.79 13.82 9.65
N PHE A 188 14.53 14.12 9.33
CA PHE A 188 13.62 13.17 8.70
C PHE A 188 14.10 12.76 7.31
N GLU A 189 14.44 13.72 6.46
CA GLU A 189 14.90 13.45 5.09
C GLU A 189 16.25 12.70 5.06
N ALA A 190 17.15 12.97 6.02
CA ALA A 190 18.40 12.24 6.18
C ALA A 190 18.18 10.77 6.60
N ALA A 191 17.17 10.50 7.46
CA ALA A 191 16.88 9.16 7.95
C ALA A 191 16.04 8.32 6.98
N PHE A 192 15.01 8.91 6.34
CA PHE A 192 13.96 8.18 5.59
C PHE A 192 13.81 8.62 4.13
N GLY A 193 14.57 9.64 3.70
CA GLY A 193 14.49 10.20 2.35
C GLY A 193 13.34 11.19 2.16
N SER A 194 13.26 11.78 0.94
CA SER A 194 12.33 12.86 0.59
C SER A 194 11.07 12.39 -0.16
N LYS A 195 10.85 11.08 -0.26
CA LYS A 195 9.75 10.49 -1.06
C LYS A 195 8.36 10.61 -0.42
N TYR A 196 8.30 10.89 0.88
CA TYR A 196 7.05 10.94 1.64
C TYR A 196 6.39 12.31 1.52
N PHE A 197 5.06 12.31 1.49
CA PHE A 197 4.29 13.52 1.70
C PHE A 197 4.29 13.85 3.20
N THR A 198 4.82 15.02 3.60
CA THR A 198 5.10 15.33 5.00
C THR A 198 4.40 16.58 5.47
N PHE A 199 4.07 16.63 6.78
CA PHE A 199 3.52 17.79 7.46
C PHE A 199 4.18 18.00 8.83
N GLU A 200 4.49 19.26 9.16
CA GLU A 200 5.15 19.64 10.43
C GLU A 200 4.12 19.97 11.50
N LEU A 201 4.26 19.34 12.68
CA LEU A 201 3.42 19.59 13.84
C LEU A 201 4.07 20.57 14.81
N ASP A 202 3.24 21.31 15.56
CA ASP A 202 3.69 22.22 16.62
C ASP A 202 4.24 21.45 17.83
N ASP A 203 5.19 22.06 18.55
CA ASP A 203 5.91 21.46 19.67
C ASP A 203 4.99 20.91 20.76
N TRP A 204 3.90 21.60 21.07
CA TRP A 204 3.00 21.18 22.13
C TRP A 204 2.27 19.85 21.82
N MET A 205 2.01 19.54 20.56
CA MET A 205 1.37 18.28 20.11
C MET A 205 2.33 17.08 20.28
N MET A 206 3.62 17.32 20.31
CA MET A 206 4.68 16.30 20.34
C MET A 206 5.29 16.18 21.75
N THR A 207 4.50 16.37 22.80
CA THR A 207 4.92 16.19 24.20
C THR A 207 4.31 14.93 24.80
N HIS A 208 5.03 14.28 25.72
CA HIS A 208 4.54 13.04 26.36
C HIS A 208 3.25 13.28 27.16
N ASP A 209 3.16 14.39 27.88
CA ASP A 209 2.00 14.69 28.73
C ASP A 209 0.75 14.95 27.89
N ALA A 210 0.86 15.73 26.81
CA ALA A 210 -0.25 15.97 25.89
C ALA A 210 -0.70 14.66 25.21
N ALA A 211 0.25 13.81 24.81
CA ALA A 211 -0.04 12.52 24.21
C ALA A 211 -0.79 11.59 25.18
N MET A 212 -0.30 11.50 26.43
CA MET A 212 -0.94 10.68 27.47
C MET A 212 -2.36 11.16 27.78
N ASP A 213 -2.59 12.45 27.95
CA ASP A 213 -3.91 13.04 28.19
C ASP A 213 -4.87 12.73 27.03
N ARG A 214 -4.41 12.96 25.80
CA ARG A 214 -5.26 12.75 24.62
C ARG A 214 -5.61 11.27 24.38
N LEU A 215 -4.65 10.35 24.57
CA LEU A 215 -4.86 8.89 24.40
C LEU A 215 -5.75 8.33 25.51
N THR A 216 -5.50 8.68 26.78
CA THR A 216 -6.35 8.20 27.89
C THR A 216 -7.79 8.69 27.76
N LYS A 217 -7.98 9.92 27.29
CA LYS A 217 -9.31 10.47 26.98
C LYS A 217 -9.96 9.74 25.79
N GLN A 218 -9.20 9.43 24.73
CA GLN A 218 -9.71 8.69 23.56
C GLN A 218 -10.23 7.30 23.96
N PHE A 219 -9.44 6.56 24.69
CA PHE A 219 -9.76 5.17 25.08
C PHE A 219 -10.57 5.07 26.37
N GLN A 220 -10.89 6.19 27.02
CA GLN A 220 -11.64 6.25 28.29
C GLN A 220 -10.99 5.41 29.40
N VAL A 221 -9.65 5.43 29.49
CA VAL A 221 -8.87 4.66 30.46
C VAL A 221 -8.04 5.58 31.36
N GLN A 222 -7.65 5.10 32.54
CA GLN A 222 -6.81 5.85 33.47
C GLN A 222 -5.30 5.83 33.07
N ASN A 223 -4.87 4.78 32.38
CA ASN A 223 -3.50 4.60 31.92
C ASN A 223 -3.45 3.66 30.69
N LEU A 224 -2.30 3.60 30.01
CA LEU A 224 -2.11 2.80 28.81
C LEU A 224 -1.50 1.40 29.07
N LYS A 225 -1.45 0.92 30.34
CA LYS A 225 -0.88 -0.40 30.68
C LYS A 225 -1.52 -1.54 29.92
N GLY A 226 -2.84 -1.52 29.81
CA GLY A 226 -3.59 -2.55 29.11
C GLY A 226 -3.28 -2.68 27.64
N PHE A 227 -2.69 -1.67 27.01
CA PHE A 227 -2.28 -1.66 25.61
C PHE A 227 -0.83 -2.14 25.40
N GLY A 228 -0.05 -2.35 26.48
CA GLY A 228 1.33 -2.82 26.39
C GLY A 228 2.33 -1.80 25.79
N VAL A 229 2.01 -0.52 25.83
CA VAL A 229 2.80 0.55 25.19
C VAL A 229 3.60 1.42 26.15
N GLU A 230 3.61 1.13 27.47
CA GLU A 230 4.32 1.93 28.49
C GLU A 230 5.83 2.07 28.22
N GLN A 231 6.44 1.03 27.62
CA GLN A 231 7.87 1.02 27.31
C GLN A 231 8.22 1.71 26.00
N LEU A 232 7.24 2.34 25.34
CA LEU A 232 7.37 2.99 24.04
C LEU A 232 7.08 4.50 24.14
N PRO A 233 7.80 5.28 24.95
CA PRO A 233 7.47 6.70 25.17
C PRO A 233 7.46 7.52 23.89
N GLU A 234 8.40 7.29 22.98
CA GLU A 234 8.45 8.00 21.69
C GLU A 234 7.31 7.58 20.77
N GLY A 235 6.93 6.29 20.79
CA GLY A 235 5.75 5.77 20.07
C GLY A 235 4.44 6.35 20.60
N VAL A 236 4.31 6.48 21.94
CA VAL A 236 3.14 7.09 22.59
C VAL A 236 3.01 8.57 22.20
N ILE A 237 4.13 9.33 22.15
CA ILE A 237 4.12 10.71 21.66
C ILE A 237 3.62 10.76 20.21
N ALA A 238 4.14 9.90 19.35
CA ALA A 238 3.71 9.84 17.95
C ALA A 238 2.21 9.51 17.82
N ALA A 239 1.69 8.58 18.63
CA ALA A 239 0.28 8.21 18.63
C ALA A 239 -0.63 9.36 19.12
N GLY A 240 -0.27 10.02 20.21
CA GLY A 240 -1.00 11.19 20.73
C GLY A 240 -1.01 12.35 19.72
N ALA A 241 0.13 12.58 19.06
CA ALA A 241 0.25 13.61 18.03
C ALA A 241 -0.69 13.38 16.84
N ILE A 242 -0.90 12.13 16.40
CA ILE A 242 -1.90 11.79 15.37
C ILE A 242 -3.29 12.22 15.81
N LEU A 243 -3.70 11.93 17.05
CA LEU A 243 -5.03 12.31 17.54
C LEU A 243 -5.19 13.83 17.64
N HIS A 244 -4.16 14.56 18.08
CA HIS A 244 -4.17 16.03 18.05
C HIS A 244 -4.26 16.59 16.63
N TYR A 245 -3.60 15.94 15.67
CA TYR A 245 -3.73 16.31 14.25
C TYR A 245 -5.13 16.11 13.72
N LEU A 246 -5.83 15.02 14.12
CA LEU A 246 -7.23 14.80 13.77
C LEU A 246 -8.13 15.91 14.34
N ASP A 247 -7.90 16.33 15.58
CA ASP A 247 -8.62 17.44 16.19
C ASP A 247 -8.40 18.75 15.40
N ALA A 248 -7.16 19.03 15.01
CA ALA A 248 -6.79 20.20 14.21
C ALA A 248 -7.38 20.19 12.79
N THR A 249 -7.63 19.00 12.24
CA THR A 249 -8.24 18.81 10.91
C THR A 249 -9.77 18.66 10.95
N GLN A 250 -10.41 18.95 12.09
CA GLN A 250 -11.86 18.90 12.32
C GLN A 250 -12.47 17.49 12.25
N HIS A 251 -11.66 16.46 12.52
CA HIS A 251 -12.12 15.07 12.63
C HIS A 251 -12.36 14.72 14.10
N LEU A 252 -13.42 15.28 14.69
CA LEU A 252 -13.69 15.20 16.11
C LEU A 252 -14.40 13.90 16.54
N GLN A 253 -15.10 13.25 15.61
CA GLN A 253 -15.87 12.03 15.88
C GLN A 253 -15.01 10.80 15.54
N ASN A 254 -14.26 10.31 16.54
CA ASN A 254 -13.28 9.23 16.38
C ASN A 254 -13.61 8.00 17.23
N GLY A 255 -14.90 7.74 17.54
CA GLY A 255 -15.33 6.67 18.45
C GLY A 255 -15.00 5.25 17.98
N HIS A 256 -14.75 5.04 16.70
CA HIS A 256 -14.30 3.75 16.14
C HIS A 256 -12.81 3.46 16.37
N ILE A 257 -12.00 4.46 16.75
CA ILE A 257 -10.60 4.25 17.15
C ILE A 257 -10.60 3.80 18.62
N GLN A 258 -10.69 2.50 18.85
CA GLN A 258 -10.87 1.92 20.17
C GLN A 258 -9.63 1.22 20.72
N HIS A 259 -8.69 0.87 19.87
CA HIS A 259 -7.48 0.15 20.24
C HIS A 259 -6.22 0.81 19.68
N LEU A 260 -5.15 0.75 20.49
CA LEU A 260 -3.79 1.05 20.07
C LEU A 260 -2.97 -0.23 20.18
N SER A 261 -2.55 -0.78 19.04
CA SER A 261 -1.83 -2.05 19.00
C SER A 261 -0.34 -1.83 18.79
N ARG A 262 0.47 -2.52 19.59
CA ARG A 262 1.92 -2.52 19.43
C ARG A 262 2.34 -3.41 18.26
N ILE A 263 3.20 -2.92 17.38
CA ILE A 263 3.90 -3.73 16.38
C ILE A 263 5.13 -4.34 17.08
N GLU A 264 5.14 -5.65 17.24
CA GLU A 264 6.24 -6.38 17.86
C GLU A 264 7.17 -6.94 16.77
N GLU A 265 8.41 -6.43 16.73
CA GLU A 265 9.42 -6.85 15.74
C GLU A 265 9.70 -8.36 15.81
N ASP A 266 9.65 -8.91 17.02
CA ASP A 266 9.96 -10.33 17.25
C ASP A 266 8.89 -11.31 16.73
N LYS A 267 7.68 -10.83 16.39
CA LYS A 267 6.59 -11.70 15.91
C LYS A 267 6.63 -11.95 14.40
N PHE A 268 7.35 -11.12 13.64
CA PHE A 268 7.31 -11.14 12.18
C PHE A 268 8.67 -11.34 11.55
N VAL A 269 8.67 -11.93 10.35
CA VAL A 269 9.87 -12.05 9.53
C VAL A 269 10.39 -10.68 9.15
N TRP A 270 11.68 -10.46 9.39
CA TRP A 270 12.32 -9.23 8.99
C TRP A 270 12.71 -9.27 7.51
N MET A 271 12.26 -8.27 6.77
CA MET A 271 12.61 -8.02 5.37
C MET A 271 12.95 -6.54 5.20
N ASP A 272 14.04 -6.22 4.54
CA ASP A 272 14.35 -4.85 4.18
C ASP A 272 13.58 -4.38 2.93
N ARG A 273 13.64 -3.08 2.64
CA ARG A 273 12.99 -2.49 1.47
C ARG A 273 13.45 -3.10 0.14
N PHE A 274 14.72 -3.53 0.09
CA PHE A 274 15.29 -4.11 -1.11
C PHE A 274 14.71 -5.50 -1.34
N THR A 275 14.59 -6.29 -0.29
CA THR A 275 14.01 -7.64 -0.34
C THR A 275 12.56 -7.61 -0.83
N ILE A 276 11.70 -6.72 -0.28
CA ILE A 276 10.31 -6.60 -0.70
C ILE A 276 10.20 -6.26 -2.20
N ARG A 277 11.02 -5.32 -2.66
CA ARG A 277 11.08 -4.91 -4.06
C ARG A 277 11.65 -6.02 -4.96
N ASN A 278 12.77 -6.64 -4.55
CA ASN A 278 13.46 -7.65 -5.36
C ASN A 278 12.65 -8.94 -5.52
N LEU A 279 11.84 -9.30 -4.51
CA LEU A 279 10.91 -10.43 -4.57
C LEU A 279 9.59 -10.09 -5.26
N GLU A 280 9.37 -8.80 -5.61
CA GLU A 280 8.13 -8.32 -6.25
C GLU A 280 6.88 -8.77 -5.47
N LEU A 281 6.87 -8.52 -4.15
CA LEU A 281 5.80 -9.00 -3.29
C LEU A 281 4.49 -8.25 -3.51
N LEU A 282 4.55 -6.90 -3.48
CA LEU A 282 3.40 -6.00 -3.48
C LEU A 282 3.38 -5.06 -4.69
N SER A 283 4.55 -4.76 -5.25
CA SER A 283 4.71 -3.91 -6.41
C SER A 283 5.80 -4.46 -7.30
N GLY A 284 5.56 -4.47 -8.60
CA GLY A 284 6.54 -4.93 -9.55
C GLY A 284 7.54 -3.85 -9.97
N GLN A 285 8.64 -4.24 -10.59
CA GLN A 285 9.66 -3.32 -11.12
C GLN A 285 9.17 -2.51 -12.33
N ARG A 286 8.12 -2.98 -13.00
CA ARG A 286 7.45 -2.32 -14.16
C ARG A 286 5.97 -2.17 -13.86
N GLU A 287 5.33 -1.14 -14.42
CA GLU A 287 3.91 -0.83 -14.19
C GLU A 287 2.93 -2.00 -14.42
N ASN A 288 3.30 -2.99 -15.24
CA ASN A 288 2.44 -4.14 -15.56
C ASN A 288 3.05 -5.48 -15.13
N SER A 289 4.00 -5.52 -14.19
CA SER A 289 4.53 -6.79 -13.70
C SER A 289 3.58 -7.43 -12.70
N THR A 290 3.41 -8.74 -12.82
CA THR A 290 2.61 -9.55 -11.91
C THR A 290 3.41 -9.80 -10.62
N THR A 291 2.82 -9.51 -9.49
CA THR A 291 3.42 -9.66 -8.15
C THR A 291 2.99 -10.98 -7.50
N LEU A 292 3.62 -11.35 -6.38
CA LEU A 292 3.12 -12.46 -5.58
C LEU A 292 1.70 -12.19 -5.06
N TYR A 293 1.42 -10.94 -4.65
CA TYR A 293 0.08 -10.55 -4.21
C TYR A 293 -0.98 -10.87 -5.27
N ASP A 294 -0.75 -10.53 -6.55
CA ASP A 294 -1.69 -10.81 -7.64
C ASP A 294 -1.97 -12.31 -7.83
N ILE A 295 -1.00 -13.16 -7.53
CA ILE A 295 -1.16 -14.63 -7.64
C ILE A 295 -1.98 -15.19 -6.49
N ILE A 296 -1.74 -14.72 -5.27
CA ILE A 296 -2.36 -15.29 -4.06
C ILE A 296 -3.67 -14.58 -3.67
N ASP A 297 -3.94 -13.36 -4.18
CA ASP A 297 -5.19 -12.66 -3.87
C ASP A 297 -6.37 -13.34 -4.55
N ARG A 298 -7.12 -14.06 -3.74
CA ARG A 298 -8.44 -14.62 -4.05
C ARG A 298 -9.48 -14.14 -3.05
N THR A 299 -9.15 -13.04 -2.35
CA THR A 299 -10.09 -12.43 -1.40
C THR A 299 -11.26 -11.79 -2.13
N THR A 300 -12.44 -11.96 -1.57
CA THR A 300 -13.70 -11.41 -2.10
C THR A 300 -14.06 -10.08 -1.45
N THR A 301 -13.70 -9.90 -0.18
CA THR A 301 -14.00 -8.68 0.57
C THR A 301 -12.83 -7.67 0.51
N PRO A 302 -13.11 -6.36 0.50
CA PRO A 302 -12.06 -5.35 0.57
C PRO A 302 -11.19 -5.45 1.83
N MET A 303 -11.81 -5.76 2.98
CA MET A 303 -11.10 -5.94 4.26
C MET A 303 -10.18 -7.17 4.26
N GLY A 304 -10.59 -8.28 3.59
CA GLY A 304 -9.72 -9.43 3.36
C GLY A 304 -8.51 -9.07 2.50
N GLY A 305 -8.69 -8.29 1.43
CA GLY A 305 -7.59 -7.80 0.60
C GLY A 305 -6.59 -6.95 1.39
N ARG A 306 -7.05 -6.02 2.24
CA ARG A 306 -6.18 -5.23 3.13
C ARG A 306 -5.40 -6.10 4.11
N LEU A 307 -6.07 -7.09 4.71
CA LEU A 307 -5.42 -8.02 5.62
C LEU A 307 -4.38 -8.90 4.93
N LEU A 308 -4.67 -9.40 3.74
CA LEU A 308 -3.73 -10.18 2.93
C LEU A 308 -2.49 -9.38 2.57
N HIS A 309 -2.64 -8.12 2.17
CA HIS A 309 -1.53 -7.21 1.92
C HIS A 309 -0.62 -7.09 3.15
N ARG A 310 -1.22 -6.95 4.34
CA ARG A 310 -0.48 -6.90 5.61
C ARG A 310 0.19 -8.23 5.95
N TRP A 311 -0.47 -9.38 5.76
CA TRP A 311 0.13 -10.68 6.00
C TRP A 311 1.33 -10.96 5.12
N LEU A 312 1.32 -10.47 3.89
CA LEU A 312 2.43 -10.58 2.96
C LEU A 312 3.62 -9.68 3.36
N ALA A 313 3.34 -8.48 3.86
CA ALA A 313 4.37 -7.57 4.35
C ALA A 313 4.98 -8.02 5.70
N PHE A 314 4.20 -8.75 6.53
CA PHE A 314 4.55 -9.19 7.88
C PHE A 314 4.26 -10.69 8.08
N PRO A 315 5.01 -11.60 7.45
CA PRO A 315 4.87 -13.04 7.67
C PRO A 315 5.22 -13.41 9.11
N LEU A 316 4.58 -14.45 9.64
CA LEU A 316 4.72 -14.86 11.04
C LEU A 316 6.04 -15.63 11.29
N LYS A 317 6.54 -15.54 12.54
CA LYS A 317 7.62 -16.41 13.06
C LYS A 317 7.11 -17.47 14.05
N ASP A 318 5.97 -17.25 14.65
CA ASP A 318 5.40 -18.19 15.60
C ASP A 318 4.82 -19.44 14.90
N VAL A 319 5.43 -20.60 15.18
CA VAL A 319 5.04 -21.88 14.58
C VAL A 319 3.57 -22.23 14.88
N ARG A 320 3.08 -21.91 16.09
CA ARG A 320 1.68 -22.22 16.46
C ARG A 320 0.70 -21.36 15.67
N ALA A 321 1.00 -20.06 15.58
CA ALA A 321 0.16 -19.14 14.81
C ALA A 321 0.13 -19.50 13.32
N ILE A 322 1.27 -19.89 12.73
CA ILE A 322 1.35 -20.37 11.36
C ILE A 322 0.52 -21.64 11.18
N ARG A 323 0.71 -22.64 12.04
CA ARG A 323 -0.03 -23.91 11.99
C ARG A 323 -1.54 -23.70 12.17
N ASN A 324 -1.95 -22.80 13.04
CA ASN A 324 -3.36 -22.46 13.21
C ASN A 324 -3.99 -21.99 11.88
N ARG A 325 -3.31 -21.14 11.13
CA ARG A 325 -3.76 -20.73 9.80
C ARG A 325 -3.80 -21.92 8.84
N GLN A 326 -2.73 -22.73 8.82
CA GLN A 326 -2.63 -23.90 7.94
C GLN A 326 -3.74 -24.92 8.20
N THR A 327 -4.12 -25.16 9.47
CA THR A 327 -5.20 -26.11 9.78
C THR A 327 -6.54 -25.66 9.21
N VAL A 328 -6.83 -24.34 9.22
CA VAL A 328 -8.05 -23.80 8.60
C VAL A 328 -7.99 -23.92 7.06
N VAL A 329 -6.84 -23.59 6.46
CA VAL A 329 -6.65 -23.75 5.01
C VAL A 329 -6.83 -25.22 4.61
N GLU A 330 -6.27 -26.16 5.39
CA GLU A 330 -6.39 -27.60 5.15
C GLU A 330 -7.84 -28.08 5.29
N TYR A 331 -8.57 -27.58 6.29
CA TYR A 331 -9.98 -27.87 6.48
C TYR A 331 -10.79 -27.45 5.25
N LEU A 332 -10.65 -26.18 4.83
CA LEU A 332 -11.35 -25.64 3.68
C LEU A 332 -10.91 -26.27 2.34
N PHE A 333 -9.67 -26.75 2.26
CA PHE A 333 -9.18 -27.52 1.11
C PHE A 333 -9.91 -28.87 0.98
N LYS A 334 -10.12 -29.56 2.11
CA LYS A 334 -10.77 -30.88 2.17
C LYS A 334 -12.30 -30.85 2.09
N HIS A 335 -12.94 -29.70 2.42
CA HIS A 335 -14.38 -29.53 2.47
C HIS A 335 -14.88 -28.53 1.42
N PRO A 336 -15.01 -28.95 0.14
CA PRO A 336 -15.34 -28.05 -0.96
C PRO A 336 -16.74 -27.44 -0.84
N GLU A 337 -17.73 -28.15 -0.28
CA GLU A 337 -19.09 -27.65 -0.08
C GLU A 337 -19.13 -26.49 0.92
N GLU A 338 -18.49 -26.64 2.08
CA GLU A 338 -18.41 -25.61 3.10
C GLU A 338 -17.62 -24.39 2.61
N ARG A 339 -16.52 -24.63 1.89
CA ARG A 339 -15.75 -23.57 1.24
C ARG A 339 -16.61 -22.74 0.28
N GLU A 340 -17.49 -23.39 -0.48
CA GLU A 340 -18.36 -22.68 -1.42
C GLU A 340 -19.43 -21.87 -0.68
N ILE A 341 -20.05 -22.41 0.37
CA ILE A 341 -21.01 -21.67 1.21
C ILE A 341 -20.34 -20.42 1.83
N ILE A 342 -19.12 -20.55 2.35
CA ILE A 342 -18.36 -19.41 2.89
C ILE A 342 -18.12 -18.37 1.78
N ARG A 343 -17.69 -18.79 0.58
CA ARG A 343 -17.44 -17.91 -0.55
C ARG A 343 -18.69 -17.10 -0.93
N GLU A 344 -19.83 -17.76 -1.10
CA GLU A 344 -21.09 -17.11 -1.47
C GLU A 344 -21.55 -16.07 -0.45
N ASN A 345 -21.33 -16.34 0.83
CA ASN A 345 -21.65 -15.38 1.88
C ASN A 345 -20.65 -14.22 1.92
N LEU A 346 -19.34 -14.47 1.75
CA LEU A 346 -18.33 -13.43 1.67
C LEU A 346 -18.54 -12.49 0.48
N GLU A 347 -19.01 -12.98 -0.67
CA GLU A 347 -19.32 -12.16 -1.85
C GLU A 347 -20.45 -11.14 -1.59
N ARG A 348 -21.30 -11.41 -0.63
CA ARG A 348 -22.40 -10.51 -0.23
C ARG A 348 -21.99 -9.54 0.88
N ILE A 349 -20.88 -9.80 1.55
CA ILE A 349 -20.35 -8.91 2.60
C ILE A 349 -19.55 -7.81 1.93
N MET A 350 -20.04 -6.58 2.03
CA MET A 350 -19.36 -5.37 1.58
C MET A 350 -18.21 -4.98 2.54
N ASP A 351 -17.67 -3.79 2.39
CA ASP A 351 -16.60 -3.28 3.28
C ASP A 351 -17.15 -2.92 4.68
N MET A 352 -17.44 -3.96 5.45
CA MET A 352 -18.01 -3.82 6.79
C MET A 352 -17.12 -2.99 7.72
N GLU A 353 -15.82 -3.12 7.61
CA GLU A 353 -14.83 -2.41 8.42
C GLU A 353 -14.96 -0.87 8.24
N ARG A 354 -15.04 -0.39 6.99
CA ARG A 354 -15.24 1.03 6.68
C ARG A 354 -16.65 1.50 6.99
N ILE A 355 -17.65 0.67 6.78
CA ILE A 355 -19.04 0.99 7.13
C ILE A 355 -19.16 1.23 8.64
N VAL A 356 -18.54 0.37 9.46
CA VAL A 356 -18.51 0.52 10.92
C VAL A 356 -17.79 1.81 11.35
N GLY A 357 -16.70 2.18 10.68
CA GLY A 357 -16.05 3.48 10.87
C GLY A 357 -16.99 4.67 10.61
N LYS A 358 -17.83 4.58 9.56
CA LYS A 358 -18.83 5.63 9.23
C LYS A 358 -19.97 5.71 10.23
N ILE A 359 -20.34 4.63 10.94
CA ILE A 359 -21.33 4.66 12.03
C ILE A 359 -20.87 5.62 13.12
N SER A 360 -19.65 5.44 13.62
CA SER A 360 -19.09 6.25 14.70
C SER A 360 -18.97 7.73 14.36
N THR A 361 -18.80 8.05 13.07
CA THR A 361 -18.73 9.44 12.57
C THR A 361 -20.08 10.00 12.16
N GLY A 362 -21.17 9.23 12.25
CA GLY A 362 -22.50 9.64 11.80
C GLY A 362 -22.65 9.80 10.29
N ARG A 363 -21.68 9.32 9.50
CA ARG A 363 -21.61 9.51 8.04
C ARG A 363 -22.15 8.32 7.22
N ILE A 364 -22.62 7.25 7.88
CA ILE A 364 -23.20 6.09 7.20
C ILE A 364 -24.44 6.48 6.40
N SER A 365 -24.48 6.17 5.12
CA SER A 365 -25.64 6.42 4.26
C SER A 365 -26.74 5.38 4.48
N PRO A 366 -28.01 5.68 4.13
CA PRO A 366 -29.09 4.71 4.25
C PRO A 366 -28.87 3.43 3.44
N ARG A 367 -28.22 3.49 2.28
CA ARG A 367 -27.85 2.31 1.49
C ARG A 367 -26.78 1.45 2.17
N GLU A 368 -25.77 2.06 2.76
CA GLU A 368 -24.75 1.34 3.53
C GLU A 368 -25.35 0.70 4.79
N MET A 369 -26.38 1.33 5.39
CA MET A 369 -27.13 0.74 6.49
C MET A 369 -27.81 -0.59 6.10
N VAL A 370 -28.46 -0.63 4.93
CA VAL A 370 -29.01 -1.88 4.38
C VAL A 370 -27.92 -2.88 4.05
N GLN A 371 -26.82 -2.44 3.47
CA GLN A 371 -25.66 -3.31 3.20
C GLN A 371 -25.08 -3.93 4.48
N LEU A 372 -25.00 -3.16 5.57
CA LEU A 372 -24.60 -3.67 6.88
C LEU A 372 -25.54 -4.79 7.36
N SER A 373 -26.86 -4.59 7.25
CA SER A 373 -27.81 -5.63 7.65
C SER A 373 -27.65 -6.93 6.85
N VAL A 374 -27.36 -6.81 5.54
CA VAL A 374 -27.06 -7.99 4.70
C VAL A 374 -25.75 -8.65 5.13
N ALA A 375 -24.71 -7.88 5.43
CA ALA A 375 -23.45 -8.40 5.92
C ALA A 375 -23.62 -9.18 7.24
N LEU A 376 -24.36 -8.62 8.21
CA LEU A 376 -24.67 -9.29 9.48
C LEU A 376 -25.43 -10.61 9.29
N GLN A 377 -26.36 -10.67 8.34
CA GLN A 377 -27.05 -11.93 8.01
C GLN A 377 -26.12 -12.99 7.44
N CYS A 378 -25.13 -12.58 6.62
CA CYS A 378 -24.17 -13.52 6.03
C CYS A 378 -23.18 -14.09 7.05
N ILE A 379 -23.05 -13.51 8.24
CA ILE A 379 -22.20 -14.02 9.32
C ILE A 379 -22.76 -15.35 9.88
N ALA A 380 -24.07 -15.51 9.97
CA ALA A 380 -24.69 -16.67 10.61
C ALA A 380 -24.29 -18.03 9.94
N PRO A 381 -24.38 -18.19 8.61
CA PRO A 381 -23.94 -19.44 7.97
C PRO A 381 -22.44 -19.69 8.11
N ILE A 382 -21.61 -18.64 8.08
CA ILE A 382 -20.17 -18.75 8.28
C ILE A 382 -19.87 -19.22 9.71
N LYS A 383 -20.50 -18.62 10.72
CA LYS A 383 -20.38 -18.99 12.13
C LYS A 383 -20.79 -20.45 12.35
N GLN A 384 -21.89 -20.89 11.75
CA GLN A 384 -22.38 -22.26 11.87
C GLN A 384 -21.35 -23.28 11.34
N ILE A 385 -20.72 -23.01 10.20
CA ILE A 385 -19.66 -23.86 9.66
C ILE A 385 -18.47 -23.89 10.60
N CYS A 386 -18.04 -22.74 11.11
CA CYS A 386 -16.92 -22.67 12.04
C CYS A 386 -17.17 -23.47 13.33
N GLU A 387 -18.36 -23.37 13.89
CA GLU A 387 -18.75 -24.09 15.12
C GLU A 387 -18.93 -25.60 14.90
N SER A 388 -19.34 -26.02 13.71
CA SER A 388 -19.51 -27.44 13.36
C SER A 388 -18.19 -28.18 13.09
N ALA A 389 -17.08 -27.46 12.86
CA ALA A 389 -15.75 -28.00 12.61
C ALA A 389 -15.10 -28.55 13.89
N THR A 390 -15.57 -29.73 14.37
CA THR A 390 -15.15 -30.34 15.66
C THR A 390 -13.69 -30.74 15.72
N ASP A 391 -13.07 -31.01 14.60
CA ASP A 391 -11.67 -31.41 14.42
C ASP A 391 -10.71 -30.24 14.23
N ASN A 392 -11.23 -29.02 14.13
CA ASN A 392 -10.43 -27.80 13.96
C ASN A 392 -10.68 -26.77 15.07
N SER A 393 -9.83 -26.81 16.10
CA SER A 393 -9.98 -25.93 17.27
C SER A 393 -9.83 -24.44 16.93
N TYR A 394 -8.98 -24.08 15.97
CA TYR A 394 -8.76 -22.67 15.60
C TYR A 394 -9.92 -22.11 14.77
N LEU A 395 -10.47 -22.92 13.86
CA LEU A 395 -11.67 -22.53 13.11
C LEU A 395 -12.87 -22.29 14.05
N ARG A 396 -13.04 -23.15 15.05
CA ARG A 396 -14.05 -22.97 16.11
C ARG A 396 -13.82 -21.68 16.89
N LEU A 397 -12.59 -21.40 17.29
CA LEU A 397 -12.25 -20.16 18.00
C LEU A 397 -12.63 -18.92 17.17
N LEU A 398 -12.41 -18.93 15.85
CA LEU A 398 -12.84 -17.86 14.97
C LEU A 398 -14.38 -17.75 14.96
N GLY A 399 -15.11 -18.87 14.92
CA GLY A 399 -16.56 -18.87 15.02
C GLY A 399 -17.10 -18.32 16.35
N GLU A 400 -16.46 -18.65 17.46
CA GLU A 400 -16.83 -18.15 18.80
C GLU A 400 -16.67 -16.63 18.92
N GLN A 401 -15.75 -16.02 18.19
CA GLN A 401 -15.55 -14.57 18.17
C GLN A 401 -16.58 -13.81 17.35
N LEU A 402 -17.31 -14.49 16.43
CA LEU A 402 -18.33 -13.87 15.62
C LEU A 402 -19.59 -13.58 16.42
N SER A 403 -20.10 -12.36 16.31
CA SER A 403 -21.37 -11.90 16.88
C SER A 403 -22.39 -11.73 15.78
N LEU A 404 -23.59 -12.24 15.97
CA LEU A 404 -24.66 -12.10 14.97
C LEU A 404 -25.32 -10.73 14.97
N CYS A 405 -25.18 -9.97 16.05
CA CYS A 405 -25.83 -8.66 16.24
C CYS A 405 -27.30 -8.66 15.79
N SER A 406 -28.06 -9.77 16.09
CA SER A 406 -29.37 -10.08 15.53
C SER A 406 -30.39 -8.99 15.80
N GLU A 407 -30.42 -8.45 17.02
CA GLU A 407 -31.34 -7.36 17.40
C GLU A 407 -31.17 -6.14 16.49
N MET A 408 -29.92 -5.73 16.22
CA MET A 408 -29.65 -4.58 15.37
C MET A 408 -29.93 -4.87 13.89
N CYS A 409 -29.62 -6.10 13.45
CA CYS A 409 -29.95 -6.53 12.10
C CYS A 409 -31.47 -6.46 11.84
N GLU A 410 -32.29 -7.01 12.74
CA GLU A 410 -33.75 -6.96 12.68
C GLU A 410 -34.28 -5.52 12.77
N ARG A 411 -33.66 -4.71 13.62
CA ARG A 411 -34.03 -3.30 13.76
C ARG A 411 -33.79 -2.52 12.48
N ILE A 412 -32.61 -2.67 11.85
CA ILE A 412 -32.30 -2.02 10.56
C ILE A 412 -33.34 -2.43 9.50
N GLN A 413 -33.63 -3.73 9.38
CA GLN A 413 -34.57 -4.24 8.38
C GLN A 413 -36.01 -3.76 8.59
N ARG A 414 -36.44 -3.56 9.85
CA ARG A 414 -37.73 -3.05 10.17
C ARG A 414 -37.84 -1.53 9.94
N GLU A 415 -36.76 -0.78 10.27
CA GLU A 415 -36.83 0.68 10.34
C GLU A 415 -36.40 1.36 9.02
N ILE A 416 -35.56 0.70 8.20
CA ILE A 416 -35.09 1.27 6.92
C ILE A 416 -35.82 0.62 5.75
N THR A 417 -36.14 1.42 4.73
CA THR A 417 -36.77 0.90 3.50
C THR A 417 -35.79 -0.02 2.75
N PRO A 418 -36.25 -1.05 2.00
CA PRO A 418 -35.36 -1.97 1.26
C PRO A 418 -34.52 -1.28 0.18
N ASP A 419 -35.01 -0.21 -0.44
CA ASP A 419 -34.26 0.61 -1.41
C ASP A 419 -34.28 2.08 -0.99
N PRO A 420 -33.44 2.45 -0.01
CA PRO A 420 -33.41 3.79 0.52
C PRO A 420 -32.62 4.74 -0.39
N PRO A 421 -32.79 6.06 -0.24
CA PRO A 421 -31.99 7.05 -0.94
C PRO A 421 -30.51 6.92 -0.60
N ALA A 422 -29.63 7.33 -1.53
CA ALA A 422 -28.18 7.26 -1.35
C ALA A 422 -27.64 8.29 -0.33
N VAL A 423 -28.38 9.35 -0.07
CA VAL A 423 -27.95 10.50 0.78
C VAL A 423 -28.87 10.63 1.96
N GLN A 424 -28.29 10.87 3.15
CA GLN A 424 -29.04 11.17 4.37
C GLN A 424 -29.96 12.38 4.20
N GLY A 425 -31.10 12.41 4.95
CA GLY A 425 -32.04 13.53 4.95
C GLY A 425 -32.89 13.60 3.69
N ARG A 426 -32.93 12.57 2.85
CA ARG A 426 -33.86 12.46 1.73
C ARG A 426 -35.11 11.68 2.15
N PRO A 427 -36.30 12.05 1.64
CA PRO A 427 -37.54 11.32 1.90
C PRO A 427 -37.47 9.82 1.50
N ASN A 428 -38.27 8.99 2.16
CA ASN A 428 -38.33 7.54 2.00
C ASN A 428 -37.13 6.76 2.52
N THR A 429 -36.45 7.27 3.53
CA THR A 429 -35.40 6.55 4.25
C THR A 429 -36.00 5.57 5.26
N ILE A 430 -36.94 6.01 6.07
CA ILE A 430 -37.61 5.21 7.12
C ILE A 430 -38.78 4.41 6.54
N ALA A 431 -38.90 3.14 6.94
CA ALA A 431 -39.96 2.26 6.48
C ALA A 431 -41.36 2.71 7.02
N ARG A 432 -42.41 2.29 6.32
CA ARG A 432 -43.78 2.50 6.81
C ARG A 432 -44.05 1.63 8.07
N GLY A 433 -44.87 2.12 8.98
CA GLY A 433 -45.18 1.45 10.22
C GLY A 433 -44.22 1.69 11.39
N VAL A 434 -43.13 2.42 11.16
CA VAL A 434 -42.14 2.78 12.18
C VAL A 434 -42.64 3.97 13.04
N ASN A 435 -43.25 4.94 12.41
CA ASN A 435 -43.76 6.11 13.10
C ASN A 435 -45.09 6.57 12.49
N ALA A 436 -46.15 6.59 13.33
CA ALA A 436 -47.53 6.91 12.89
C ALA A 436 -47.65 8.33 12.35
N GLU A 437 -46.98 9.31 12.99
CA GLU A 437 -46.99 10.73 12.56
C GLU A 437 -46.36 10.87 11.17
N LEU A 438 -45.26 10.18 10.93
CA LEU A 438 -44.57 10.17 9.62
C LEU A 438 -45.46 9.59 8.53
N ASP A 439 -46.17 8.49 8.83
CA ASP A 439 -47.06 7.83 7.86
C ASP A 439 -48.26 8.70 7.53
N GLU A 440 -48.86 9.38 8.53
CA GLU A 440 -49.94 10.37 8.33
C GLU A 440 -49.50 11.53 7.42
N LEU A 441 -48.33 12.09 7.67
CA LEU A 441 -47.75 13.16 6.83
C LEU A 441 -47.48 12.73 5.39
N ARG A 442 -47.00 11.50 5.19
CA ARG A 442 -46.79 10.89 3.85
C ARG A 442 -48.11 10.67 3.13
N ASP A 443 -49.18 10.26 3.85
CA ASP A 443 -50.50 10.09 3.27
C ASP A 443 -51.10 11.43 2.85
N ILE A 444 -50.91 12.49 3.62
CA ILE A 444 -51.30 13.87 3.23
C ILE A 444 -50.56 14.29 1.95
N GLN A 445 -49.27 14.00 1.84
CA GLN A 445 -48.44 14.31 0.66
C GLN A 445 -48.85 13.50 -0.57
N ALA A 446 -49.12 12.19 -0.42
CA ALA A 446 -49.50 11.28 -1.51
C ALA A 446 -50.87 11.61 -2.11
N HIS A 447 -51.85 11.88 -1.26
CA HIS A 447 -53.22 12.22 -1.66
C HIS A 447 -53.39 13.69 -2.00
N GLY A 448 -52.33 14.49 -1.91
CA GLY A 448 -52.36 15.94 -2.17
C GLY A 448 -52.89 16.31 -3.55
N LYS A 449 -52.52 15.55 -4.59
CA LYS A 449 -53.01 15.78 -5.96
C LYS A 449 -54.46 15.44 -6.13
N GLU A 450 -54.93 14.35 -5.52
CA GLU A 450 -56.35 13.96 -5.56
C GLU A 450 -57.23 14.97 -4.86
N ARG A 451 -56.81 15.50 -3.71
CA ARG A 451 -57.51 16.53 -2.99
C ARG A 451 -57.57 17.86 -3.76
N LEU A 452 -56.48 18.23 -4.43
CA LEU A 452 -56.49 19.40 -5.32
C LEU A 452 -57.48 19.23 -6.49
N LEU A 453 -57.56 18.04 -7.07
CA LEU A 453 -58.54 17.70 -8.10
C LEU A 453 -59.99 17.74 -7.55
N GLN A 454 -60.23 17.26 -6.32
CA GLN A 454 -61.51 17.36 -5.65
C GLN A 454 -61.92 18.82 -5.39
N ILE A 455 -61.00 19.66 -4.92
CA ILE A 455 -61.20 21.08 -4.75
C ILE A 455 -61.52 21.72 -6.12
N GLN A 456 -60.74 21.42 -7.15
CA GLN A 456 -60.98 21.91 -8.51
C GLN A 456 -62.38 21.55 -8.99
N GLN A 457 -62.77 20.26 -8.89
CA GLN A 457 -64.08 19.80 -9.33
C GLN A 457 -65.22 20.45 -8.57
N ARG A 458 -65.11 20.55 -7.27
CA ARG A 458 -66.13 21.23 -6.42
C ARG A 458 -66.27 22.73 -6.78
N GLU A 459 -65.18 23.42 -7.03
CA GLU A 459 -65.21 24.81 -7.46
C GLU A 459 -65.80 24.97 -8.88
N ILE A 460 -65.57 23.99 -9.78
CA ILE A 460 -66.20 23.92 -11.09
C ILE A 460 -67.71 23.76 -10.94
N ASP A 461 -68.16 22.85 -10.07
CA ASP A 461 -69.55 22.56 -9.83
C ASP A 461 -70.26 23.74 -9.17
N ALA A 462 -69.60 24.46 -8.24
CA ALA A 462 -70.13 25.61 -7.58
C ALA A 462 -70.20 26.85 -8.47
N THR A 463 -69.20 27.08 -9.34
CA THR A 463 -69.18 28.32 -10.18
C THR A 463 -69.66 28.12 -11.61
N GLY A 464 -69.80 26.88 -12.08
CA GLY A 464 -70.11 26.56 -13.47
C GLY A 464 -68.97 26.80 -14.47
N ILE A 465 -67.78 27.16 -14.02
CA ILE A 465 -66.64 27.49 -14.86
C ILE A 465 -65.91 26.21 -15.27
N GLN A 466 -66.31 25.59 -16.40
CA GLN A 466 -65.72 24.33 -16.89
C GLN A 466 -64.27 24.40 -17.27
N SER A 467 -63.71 25.59 -17.49
CA SER A 467 -62.30 25.78 -17.86
C SER A 467 -61.37 26.08 -16.69
N LEU A 468 -61.87 25.96 -15.46
CA LEU A 468 -61.08 26.20 -14.21
C LEU A 468 -59.93 25.19 -14.10
N LYS A 469 -58.75 25.69 -13.82
CA LYS A 469 -57.55 24.85 -13.57
C LYS A 469 -56.88 25.30 -12.29
N ILE A 470 -56.38 24.32 -11.52
CA ILE A 470 -55.42 24.60 -10.46
C ILE A 470 -54.00 24.53 -11.05
N GLY A 471 -53.22 25.57 -10.81
CA GLY A 471 -51.82 25.66 -11.15
C GLY A 471 -50.97 26.04 -9.94
N TYR A 472 -49.64 25.89 -10.04
CA TYR A 472 -48.69 26.27 -9.00
C TYR A 472 -47.71 27.32 -9.54
N ASN A 473 -47.37 28.27 -8.69
CA ASN A 473 -46.36 29.32 -8.97
C ASN A 473 -45.48 29.54 -7.75
N ASN A 474 -44.13 29.57 -7.97
CA ASN A 474 -43.13 29.72 -6.90
C ASN A 474 -43.28 31.03 -6.08
N VAL A 475 -44.01 32.06 -6.58
CA VAL A 475 -44.13 33.36 -5.90
C VAL A 475 -45.32 33.42 -4.95
N PHE A 476 -46.45 32.81 -5.34
CA PHE A 476 -47.72 32.90 -4.56
C PHE A 476 -48.45 31.57 -4.41
N GLY A 477 -47.80 30.44 -4.73
CA GLY A 477 -48.31 29.09 -4.46
C GLY A 477 -49.36 28.57 -5.42
N TYR A 478 -50.26 27.73 -4.90
CA TYR A 478 -51.37 27.17 -5.69
C TYR A 478 -52.39 28.25 -6.00
N TYR A 479 -52.92 28.24 -7.23
CA TYR A 479 -53.90 29.17 -7.70
C TYR A 479 -54.95 28.54 -8.60
N LEU A 480 -56.13 29.13 -8.65
CA LEU A 480 -57.18 28.85 -9.60
C LEU A 480 -57.00 29.76 -10.82
N GLU A 481 -56.87 29.21 -12.01
CA GLU A 481 -56.78 29.97 -13.25
C GLU A 481 -58.13 29.99 -13.95
N VAL A 482 -58.67 31.20 -14.15
CA VAL A 482 -59.98 31.47 -14.78
C VAL A 482 -59.74 32.27 -16.05
N ARG A 483 -60.29 31.82 -17.19
CA ARG A 483 -60.21 32.57 -18.46
C ARG A 483 -61.06 33.87 -18.33
N ASN A 484 -60.60 34.93 -18.97
CA ASN A 484 -61.26 36.24 -18.92
C ASN A 484 -62.74 36.23 -19.38
N THR A 485 -63.12 35.20 -20.15
CA THR A 485 -64.55 35.00 -20.57
C THR A 485 -65.47 34.65 -19.39
N TYR A 486 -64.98 34.17 -18.28
CA TYR A 486 -65.72 33.75 -17.10
C TYR A 486 -65.44 34.58 -15.85
N LYS A 487 -64.80 35.75 -15.97
CA LYS A 487 -64.38 36.58 -14.83
C LYS A 487 -65.56 37.05 -13.98
N ASP A 488 -66.74 37.25 -14.61
CA ASP A 488 -67.95 37.75 -13.95
C ASP A 488 -68.69 36.63 -13.15
N GLN A 489 -68.28 35.36 -13.30
CA GLN A 489 -68.82 34.23 -12.55
C GLN A 489 -67.94 33.86 -11.31
N VAL A 490 -66.87 34.62 -11.09
CA VAL A 490 -65.95 34.36 -9.99
C VAL A 490 -66.58 34.86 -8.68
N PRO A 491 -66.68 34.04 -7.60
CA PRO A 491 -67.16 34.43 -6.32
C PRO A 491 -66.37 35.60 -5.69
N GLU A 492 -67.00 36.52 -4.99
CA GLU A 492 -66.33 37.62 -4.26
C GLU A 492 -65.42 37.14 -3.17
N THR A 493 -65.57 35.88 -2.71
CA THR A 493 -64.71 35.27 -1.71
C THR A 493 -63.29 34.87 -2.24
N TRP A 494 -63.12 34.84 -3.58
CA TRP A 494 -61.81 34.52 -4.16
C TRP A 494 -60.93 35.76 -4.25
N ILE A 495 -59.68 35.63 -3.82
CA ILE A 495 -58.73 36.73 -3.80
C ILE A 495 -57.90 36.68 -5.11
N ARG A 496 -58.05 37.71 -5.93
CA ARG A 496 -57.25 37.87 -7.16
C ARG A 496 -55.80 38.17 -6.83
N LYS A 497 -54.86 37.40 -7.40
CA LYS A 497 -53.43 37.58 -7.21
C LYS A 497 -52.70 38.06 -8.46
N GLN A 498 -53.13 37.64 -9.66
CA GLN A 498 -52.48 38.03 -10.91
C GLN A 498 -53.50 38.13 -12.04
N THR A 499 -53.33 39.14 -12.88
CA THR A 499 -54.04 39.30 -14.15
C THR A 499 -53.09 39.00 -15.30
N LEU A 500 -53.47 38.07 -16.17
CA LEU A 500 -52.76 37.75 -17.40
C LEU A 500 -53.53 38.22 -18.62
N VAL A 501 -52.96 38.18 -19.80
CA VAL A 501 -53.60 38.63 -21.06
C VAL A 501 -54.92 37.88 -21.32
N ASN A 502 -54.99 36.54 -21.04
CA ASN A 502 -56.11 35.71 -21.38
C ASN A 502 -56.79 35.04 -20.17
N ALA A 503 -56.32 35.24 -18.94
CA ALA A 503 -56.80 34.63 -17.73
C ALA A 503 -56.50 35.47 -16.50
N GLU A 504 -57.21 35.22 -15.43
CA GLU A 504 -56.94 35.76 -14.09
C GLU A 504 -56.65 34.60 -13.12
N ARG A 505 -55.77 34.85 -12.14
CA ARG A 505 -55.36 33.88 -11.12
C ARG A 505 -55.87 34.29 -9.77
N TYR A 506 -56.56 33.36 -9.12
CA TYR A 506 -57.23 33.55 -7.84
C TYR A 506 -56.71 32.56 -6.81
N ILE A 507 -56.82 32.92 -5.54
CA ILE A 507 -56.57 32.06 -4.39
C ILE A 507 -57.84 32.00 -3.54
N THR A 508 -58.21 30.78 -3.10
CA THR A 508 -59.22 30.57 -2.07
C THR A 508 -58.57 30.36 -0.72
N GLN A 509 -59.28 30.64 0.36
CA GLN A 509 -58.80 30.40 1.71
C GLN A 509 -58.46 28.91 1.92
N GLU A 510 -59.30 28.01 1.44
CA GLU A 510 -59.09 26.56 1.53
C GLU A 510 -57.87 26.11 0.75
N LEU A 511 -57.62 26.63 -0.44
CA LEU A 511 -56.46 26.31 -1.25
C LEU A 511 -55.19 26.75 -0.56
N LYS A 512 -55.20 27.88 0.12
CA LYS A 512 -54.06 28.37 0.90
C LYS A 512 -53.80 27.54 2.15
N GLU A 513 -54.82 27.17 2.91
CA GLU A 513 -54.69 26.30 4.09
C GLU A 513 -54.20 24.91 3.68
N TYR A 514 -54.58 24.43 2.51
CA TYR A 514 -54.14 23.15 2.01
C TYR A 514 -52.64 23.20 1.53
N GLU A 515 -52.28 24.29 0.89
CA GLU A 515 -50.88 24.58 0.53
C GLU A 515 -49.96 24.59 1.76
N ASP A 516 -50.38 25.34 2.80
CA ASP A 516 -49.64 25.41 4.06
C ASP A 516 -49.47 24.01 4.70
N LYS A 517 -50.51 23.16 4.60
CA LYS A 517 -50.43 21.76 5.07
C LYS A 517 -49.45 20.92 4.26
N ILE A 518 -49.42 21.01 2.93
CA ILE A 518 -48.50 20.26 2.06
C ILE A 518 -47.06 20.71 2.29
N LEU A 519 -46.82 22.02 2.31
CA LEU A 519 -45.47 22.58 2.51
C LEU A 519 -44.89 22.24 3.90
N ASN A 520 -45.74 22.36 4.92
CA ASN A 520 -45.37 21.98 6.29
C ASN A 520 -45.12 20.46 6.41
N ALA A 521 -45.91 19.61 5.72
CA ALA A 521 -45.74 18.18 5.75
C ALA A 521 -44.39 17.76 5.17
N GLU A 522 -43.94 18.35 4.07
CA GLU A 522 -42.64 18.05 3.45
C GLU A 522 -41.46 18.37 4.39
N GLY A 523 -41.50 19.52 5.04
CA GLY A 523 -40.51 19.90 6.04
C GLY A 523 -40.53 18.99 7.27
N GLN A 524 -41.72 18.65 7.78
CA GLN A 524 -41.89 17.78 8.95
C GLN A 524 -41.44 16.33 8.65
N ILE A 525 -41.76 15.79 7.48
CA ILE A 525 -41.29 14.47 7.03
C ILE A 525 -39.76 14.41 7.09
N GLN A 526 -39.08 15.42 6.53
CA GLN A 526 -37.62 15.46 6.53
C GLN A 526 -37.04 15.53 7.95
N ILE A 527 -37.63 16.33 8.84
CA ILE A 527 -37.18 16.45 10.24
C ILE A 527 -37.35 15.11 10.98
N ILE A 528 -38.53 14.49 10.86
CA ILE A 528 -38.82 13.22 11.56
C ILE A 528 -37.93 12.10 11.03
N GLU A 529 -37.79 11.98 9.71
CA GLU A 529 -36.90 10.95 9.11
C GLU A 529 -35.44 11.13 9.53
N THR A 530 -34.94 12.38 9.54
CA THR A 530 -33.56 12.66 9.98
C THR A 530 -33.39 12.31 11.45
N ARG A 531 -34.36 12.65 12.30
CA ARG A 531 -34.30 12.28 13.73
C ARG A 531 -34.29 10.78 13.96
N LEU A 532 -35.21 10.04 13.36
CA LEU A 532 -35.28 8.56 13.51
C LEU A 532 -34.02 7.88 12.96
N TYR A 533 -33.49 8.35 11.85
CA TYR A 533 -32.26 7.84 11.29
C TYR A 533 -31.04 8.09 12.21
N THR A 534 -30.95 9.28 12.80
CA THR A 534 -29.92 9.63 13.78
C THR A 534 -30.03 8.77 15.06
N GLU A 535 -31.25 8.53 15.55
CA GLU A 535 -31.49 7.64 16.69
C GLU A 535 -31.05 6.20 16.41
N LEU A 536 -31.25 5.71 15.18
CA LEU A 536 -30.78 4.40 14.75
C LEU A 536 -29.23 4.33 14.71
N ILE A 537 -28.57 5.38 14.17
CA ILE A 537 -27.10 5.46 14.16
C ILE A 537 -26.54 5.44 15.58
N LEU A 538 -27.15 6.22 16.51
CA LEU A 538 -26.72 6.24 17.91
C LEU A 538 -26.84 4.88 18.57
N ALA A 539 -27.92 4.15 18.32
CA ALA A 539 -28.07 2.79 18.84
C ALA A 539 -27.03 1.82 18.29
N LEU A 540 -26.68 1.94 17.00
CA LEU A 540 -25.63 1.14 16.38
C LEU A 540 -24.24 1.38 16.97
N THR A 541 -23.99 2.59 17.51
CA THR A 541 -22.68 2.93 18.09
C THR A 541 -22.28 1.99 19.24
N GLU A 542 -23.25 1.46 19.99
CA GLU A 542 -23.01 0.50 21.07
C GLU A 542 -22.49 -0.85 20.57
N TYR A 543 -22.78 -1.23 19.32
CA TYR A 543 -22.38 -2.47 18.69
C TYR A 543 -21.09 -2.38 17.87
N VAL A 544 -20.50 -1.17 17.77
CA VAL A 544 -19.26 -0.94 16.99
C VAL A 544 -18.13 -1.90 17.39
N PRO A 545 -17.82 -2.17 18.68
CA PRO A 545 -16.76 -3.09 19.03
C PRO A 545 -16.98 -4.52 18.52
N GLN A 546 -18.23 -5.02 18.62
CA GLN A 546 -18.60 -6.34 18.13
C GLN A 546 -18.48 -6.43 16.61
N MET A 547 -19.00 -5.44 15.89
CA MET A 547 -18.91 -5.37 14.42
C MET A 547 -17.49 -5.22 13.91
N GLN A 548 -16.59 -4.52 14.65
CA GLN A 548 -15.17 -4.47 14.31
C GLN A 548 -14.49 -5.82 14.49
N MET A 549 -14.84 -6.57 15.55
CA MET A 549 -14.36 -7.94 15.76
C MET A 549 -14.85 -8.84 14.62
N ASP A 550 -16.13 -8.77 14.26
CA ASP A 550 -16.71 -9.52 13.14
C ASP A 550 -15.98 -9.22 11.84
N ALA A 551 -15.75 -7.93 11.52
CA ALA A 551 -15.02 -7.52 10.33
C ALA A 551 -13.61 -8.11 10.29
N ASN A 552 -12.89 -8.13 11.42
CA ASN A 552 -11.56 -8.72 11.52
C ASN A 552 -11.59 -10.24 11.31
N VAL A 553 -12.52 -10.96 11.95
CA VAL A 553 -12.65 -12.41 11.78
C VAL A 553 -13.05 -12.76 10.33
N ILE A 554 -13.99 -12.05 9.75
CA ILE A 554 -14.38 -12.22 8.35
C ILE A 554 -13.21 -11.94 7.39
N ALA A 555 -12.40 -10.91 7.63
CA ALA A 555 -11.20 -10.66 6.85
C ALA A 555 -10.19 -11.81 6.93
N GLN A 556 -10.00 -12.40 8.14
CA GLN A 556 -9.16 -13.59 8.33
C GLN A 556 -9.72 -14.80 7.57
N MET A 557 -11.02 -15.05 7.68
CA MET A 557 -11.68 -16.15 6.98
C MET A 557 -11.56 -16.01 5.47
N ASP A 558 -11.70 -14.79 4.94
CA ASP A 558 -11.55 -14.50 3.50
C ASP A 558 -10.12 -14.77 3.01
N CYS A 559 -9.10 -14.36 3.76
CA CYS A 559 -7.70 -14.68 3.44
C CYS A 559 -7.45 -16.20 3.44
N LEU A 560 -7.90 -16.92 4.48
CA LEU A 560 -7.68 -18.36 4.62
C LEU A 560 -8.46 -19.15 3.56
N MET A 561 -9.67 -18.72 3.24
CA MET A 561 -10.46 -19.25 2.13
C MET A 561 -9.76 -18.99 0.79
N GLY A 562 -9.21 -17.79 0.60
CA GLY A 562 -8.41 -17.44 -0.58
C GLY A 562 -7.19 -18.37 -0.74
N PHE A 563 -6.46 -18.66 0.32
CA PHE A 563 -5.33 -19.61 0.30
C PHE A 563 -5.78 -21.03 -0.07
N ALA A 564 -6.91 -21.49 0.46
CA ALA A 564 -7.46 -22.79 0.08
C ALA A 564 -7.85 -22.87 -1.41
N ARG A 565 -8.42 -21.80 -1.96
CA ARG A 565 -8.74 -21.69 -3.39
C ARG A 565 -7.47 -21.74 -4.25
N VAL A 566 -6.48 -20.90 -3.93
CA VAL A 566 -5.18 -20.90 -4.63
C VAL A 566 -4.54 -22.27 -4.60
N ALA A 567 -4.61 -22.98 -3.47
CA ALA A 567 -4.07 -24.33 -3.31
C ALA A 567 -4.77 -25.34 -4.22
N VAL A 568 -6.10 -25.29 -4.33
CA VAL A 568 -6.86 -26.17 -5.22
C VAL A 568 -6.58 -25.85 -6.68
N GLU A 569 -6.63 -24.57 -7.07
CA GLU A 569 -6.42 -24.11 -8.45
C GLU A 569 -5.02 -24.45 -8.97
N ASN A 570 -3.99 -24.42 -8.10
CA ASN A 570 -2.59 -24.52 -8.48
C ASN A 570 -1.90 -25.79 -8.02
N LYS A 571 -2.64 -26.72 -7.38
CA LYS A 571 -2.12 -27.96 -6.84
C LYS A 571 -0.95 -27.70 -5.84
N TYR A 572 -1.17 -26.75 -4.92
CA TYR A 572 -0.21 -26.47 -3.86
C TYR A 572 -0.39 -27.43 -2.69
N VAL A 573 0.66 -27.66 -1.92
CA VAL A 573 0.69 -28.60 -0.82
C VAL A 573 0.87 -27.90 0.51
N CYS A 574 0.40 -28.52 1.61
CA CYS A 574 0.60 -28.01 2.95
C CYS A 574 2.07 -28.22 3.36
N PRO A 575 2.85 -27.16 3.63
CA PRO A 575 4.22 -27.31 4.09
C PRO A 575 4.26 -27.67 5.59
N ALA A 576 5.19 -28.53 6.00
CA ALA A 576 5.48 -28.78 7.40
C ALA A 576 6.31 -27.64 8.00
N ILE A 577 5.74 -26.86 8.92
CA ILE A 577 6.46 -25.78 9.63
C ILE A 577 6.94 -26.29 10.97
N ASN A 578 8.20 -26.02 11.31
CA ASN A 578 8.82 -26.46 12.57
C ASN A 578 9.91 -25.48 13.05
N ASP A 579 10.45 -25.73 14.26
CA ASP A 579 11.51 -24.89 14.86
C ASP A 579 12.93 -25.31 14.46
N SER A 580 13.10 -26.25 13.51
CA SER A 580 14.42 -26.63 13.02
C SER A 580 15.08 -25.48 12.26
N LEU A 581 16.34 -25.69 11.89
CA LEU A 581 17.11 -24.77 11.04
C LEU A 581 17.16 -25.25 9.58
N VAL A 582 16.34 -26.25 9.21
CA VAL A 582 16.38 -26.89 7.89
C VAL A 582 15.29 -26.33 7.00
N ILE A 583 15.61 -26.05 5.75
CA ILE A 583 14.70 -25.75 4.64
C ILE A 583 14.87 -26.88 3.62
N ASP A 584 13.88 -27.76 3.50
CA ASP A 584 13.84 -28.86 2.51
C ASP A 584 12.61 -28.67 1.62
N ILE A 585 12.82 -28.29 0.37
CA ILE A 585 11.78 -28.07 -0.64
C ILE A 585 12.00 -29.09 -1.75
N ARG A 586 11.02 -29.94 -2.03
CA ARG A 586 11.05 -30.93 -3.11
C ARG A 586 10.15 -30.49 -4.25
N GLN A 587 10.68 -30.53 -5.47
CA GLN A 587 10.01 -30.15 -6.70
C GLN A 587 9.31 -28.76 -6.56
N GLY A 588 10.04 -27.79 -5.99
CA GLY A 588 9.55 -26.44 -5.84
C GLY A 588 9.35 -25.75 -7.18
N ARG A 589 8.30 -24.93 -7.31
CA ARG A 589 7.95 -24.14 -8.49
C ARG A 589 7.87 -22.67 -8.12
N HIS A 590 8.12 -21.79 -9.08
CA HIS A 590 8.03 -20.34 -8.86
C HIS A 590 6.57 -19.89 -9.04
N PRO A 591 5.88 -19.41 -7.99
CA PRO A 591 4.42 -19.17 -8.03
C PRO A 591 3.99 -18.16 -9.10
N VAL A 592 4.83 -17.16 -9.39
CA VAL A 592 4.52 -16.12 -10.38
C VAL A 592 4.86 -16.60 -11.78
N ILE A 593 6.06 -17.13 -11.98
CA ILE A 593 6.54 -17.54 -13.32
C ILE A 593 5.67 -18.68 -13.88
N GLU A 594 5.31 -19.68 -13.06
CA GLU A 594 4.49 -20.80 -13.53
C GLU A 594 3.13 -20.36 -14.09
N LYS A 595 2.61 -19.19 -13.63
CA LYS A 595 1.34 -18.61 -14.10
C LYS A 595 1.48 -17.73 -15.34
N GLN A 596 2.69 -17.31 -15.65
CA GLN A 596 3.00 -16.49 -16.83
C GLN A 596 3.46 -17.31 -18.02
N LEU A 597 3.76 -18.60 -17.82
CA LEU A 597 4.14 -19.48 -18.90
C LEU A 597 2.97 -19.72 -19.86
N PRO A 598 3.23 -19.85 -21.18
CA PRO A 598 2.24 -20.31 -22.15
C PRO A 598 1.64 -21.66 -21.74
N MET A 599 0.42 -21.97 -22.20
CA MET A 599 -0.31 -23.21 -21.83
C MET A 599 0.41 -24.50 -22.23
N ASP A 600 1.33 -24.43 -23.18
CA ASP A 600 2.12 -25.54 -23.71
C ASP A 600 3.49 -25.69 -23.04
N GLU A 601 3.87 -24.76 -22.15
CA GLU A 601 5.12 -24.82 -21.38
C GLU A 601 4.85 -25.12 -19.90
N GLU A 602 5.53 -26.14 -19.37
CA GLU A 602 5.52 -26.43 -17.93
C GLU A 602 6.74 -25.84 -17.23
N TYR A 603 6.54 -25.37 -15.99
CA TYR A 603 7.65 -24.91 -15.16
C TYR A 603 8.50 -26.11 -14.71
N VAL A 604 9.82 -26.02 -14.87
CA VAL A 604 10.73 -27.07 -14.42
C VAL A 604 10.94 -26.99 -12.91
N PRO A 605 10.42 -27.93 -12.11
CA PRO A 605 10.51 -27.87 -10.67
C PRO A 605 11.91 -28.25 -10.17
N ASN A 606 12.32 -27.68 -9.03
CA ASN A 606 13.66 -27.88 -8.46
C ASN A 606 13.63 -28.22 -6.97
N ASP A 607 14.60 -29.03 -6.53
CA ASP A 607 14.81 -29.34 -5.14
C ASP A 607 15.82 -28.38 -4.50
N VAL A 608 15.52 -27.92 -3.28
CA VAL A 608 16.43 -27.08 -2.50
C VAL A 608 16.48 -27.59 -1.07
N LEU A 609 17.67 -27.98 -0.63
CA LEU A 609 17.94 -28.34 0.76
C LEU A 609 18.96 -27.35 1.33
N LEU A 610 18.63 -26.70 2.43
CA LEU A 610 19.54 -25.85 3.20
C LEU A 610 19.49 -26.23 4.67
N ASP A 611 20.64 -26.42 5.27
CA ASP A 611 20.78 -26.65 6.71
C ASP A 611 22.04 -25.98 7.24
N ASN A 612 22.12 -25.77 8.56
CA ASN A 612 23.26 -25.07 9.16
C ASN A 612 24.50 -25.96 9.39
N ASN A 613 24.44 -27.26 9.10
CA ASN A 613 25.48 -28.23 9.43
C ASN A 613 26.22 -28.83 8.21
N GLY A 614 25.47 -29.13 7.16
CA GLY A 614 26.00 -29.85 6.00
C GLY A 614 25.96 -29.05 4.69
N GLN A 615 24.90 -28.24 4.50
CA GLN A 615 24.64 -27.49 3.28
C GLN A 615 24.09 -26.10 3.63
N GLN A 616 24.95 -25.29 4.27
CA GLN A 616 24.63 -23.94 4.69
C GLN A 616 24.57 -22.99 3.50
N ILE A 617 25.55 -23.09 2.61
CA ILE A 617 25.71 -22.22 1.45
C ILE A 617 25.67 -23.06 0.18
N ILE A 618 24.80 -22.70 -0.74
CA ILE A 618 24.75 -23.27 -2.09
C ILE A 618 25.26 -22.22 -3.07
N ILE A 619 26.41 -22.51 -3.69
CA ILE A 619 26.94 -21.72 -4.81
C ILE A 619 26.29 -22.24 -6.08
N ILE A 620 25.62 -21.38 -6.84
CA ILE A 620 24.90 -21.74 -8.06
C ILE A 620 25.56 -21.07 -9.25
N THR A 621 26.24 -21.89 -10.07
CA THR A 621 26.85 -21.44 -11.31
C THR A 621 26.00 -21.78 -12.53
N GLY A 622 26.33 -21.22 -13.68
CA GLY A 622 25.62 -21.46 -14.94
C GLY A 622 25.37 -20.18 -15.73
N PRO A 623 24.93 -20.33 -16.99
CA PRO A 623 24.74 -19.18 -17.87
C PRO A 623 23.60 -18.26 -17.41
N ASN A 624 23.66 -17.00 -17.84
CA ASN A 624 22.55 -16.09 -17.71
C ASN A 624 21.39 -16.63 -18.56
N MET A 625 20.17 -16.43 -18.15
CA MET A 625 18.92 -17.02 -18.69
C MET A 625 18.69 -18.50 -18.34
N ALA A 626 19.58 -19.19 -17.64
CA ALA A 626 19.33 -20.55 -17.19
C ALA A 626 18.29 -20.66 -16.05
N GLY A 627 17.94 -19.54 -15.41
CA GLY A 627 16.94 -19.52 -14.34
C GLY A 627 17.50 -19.45 -12.92
N LYS A 628 18.78 -19.07 -12.72
CA LYS A 628 19.40 -18.90 -11.40
C LYS A 628 18.60 -17.97 -10.50
N SER A 629 18.35 -16.75 -10.95
CA SER A 629 17.57 -15.72 -10.20
C SER A 629 16.15 -16.19 -9.90
N ALA A 630 15.51 -16.91 -10.82
CA ALA A 630 14.17 -17.47 -10.61
C ALA A 630 14.17 -18.51 -9.48
N LEU A 631 15.21 -19.37 -9.41
CA LEU A 631 15.36 -20.37 -8.34
C LEU A 631 15.57 -19.72 -6.97
N LEU A 632 16.39 -18.67 -6.88
CA LEU A 632 16.58 -17.92 -5.64
C LEU A 632 15.25 -17.35 -5.15
N ARG A 633 14.57 -16.60 -6.02
CA ARG A 633 13.27 -15.99 -5.69
C ARG A 633 12.23 -17.05 -5.33
N GLN A 634 12.13 -18.15 -6.10
CA GLN A 634 11.26 -19.30 -5.80
C GLN A 634 11.42 -19.77 -4.35
N THR A 635 12.65 -19.95 -3.89
CA THR A 635 12.93 -20.44 -2.52
C THR A 635 12.42 -19.47 -1.48
N ALA A 636 12.70 -18.17 -1.63
CA ALA A 636 12.20 -17.16 -0.69
C ALA A 636 10.68 -17.05 -0.72
N LEU A 637 10.05 -17.07 -1.89
CA LEU A 637 8.58 -16.96 -2.02
C LEU A 637 7.89 -18.18 -1.39
N ILE A 638 8.41 -19.38 -1.56
CA ILE A 638 7.88 -20.59 -0.90
C ILE A 638 7.97 -20.47 0.63
N VAL A 639 9.11 -20.00 1.16
CA VAL A 639 9.29 -19.77 2.60
C VAL A 639 8.32 -18.71 3.11
N LEU A 640 8.15 -17.59 2.40
CA LEU A 640 7.19 -16.54 2.75
C LEU A 640 5.75 -17.05 2.78
N MET A 641 5.32 -17.73 1.72
CA MET A 641 3.97 -18.32 1.64
C MET A 641 3.72 -19.28 2.80
N ALA A 642 4.70 -20.14 3.12
CA ALA A 642 4.61 -21.07 4.24
C ALA A 642 4.45 -20.33 5.58
N GLN A 643 5.22 -19.28 5.82
CA GLN A 643 5.15 -18.50 7.08
C GLN A 643 3.94 -17.54 7.14
N MET A 644 3.25 -17.32 6.03
CA MET A 644 1.92 -16.69 6.05
C MET A 644 0.81 -17.66 6.48
N GLY A 645 1.08 -18.98 6.48
CA GLY A 645 0.10 -20.04 6.71
C GLY A 645 -0.56 -20.54 5.43
N SER A 646 -0.06 -20.16 4.24
CA SER A 646 -0.52 -20.64 2.95
C SER A 646 0.09 -22.00 2.59
N PHE A 647 -0.55 -22.71 1.68
CA PHE A 647 0.04 -23.83 0.95
C PHE A 647 1.04 -23.32 -0.09
N VAL A 648 1.97 -24.19 -0.51
CA VAL A 648 3.13 -23.81 -1.31
C VAL A 648 3.24 -24.61 -2.62
N PRO A 649 3.81 -24.00 -3.68
CA PRO A 649 4.04 -24.65 -4.98
C PRO A 649 5.22 -25.62 -4.92
N ALA A 650 4.99 -26.80 -4.34
CA ALA A 650 5.99 -27.87 -4.23
C ALA A 650 5.30 -29.24 -4.25
N GLU A 651 6.06 -30.32 -4.38
CA GLU A 651 5.59 -31.68 -4.12
C GLU A 651 5.52 -31.94 -2.61
N SER A 652 6.55 -31.48 -1.88
CA SER A 652 6.57 -31.44 -0.42
C SER A 652 7.54 -30.35 0.05
N ALA A 653 7.27 -29.80 1.24
CA ALA A 653 8.16 -28.83 1.87
C ALA A 653 8.19 -29.01 3.39
N SER A 654 9.39 -28.99 3.97
CA SER A 654 9.62 -28.93 5.42
C SER A 654 10.48 -27.71 5.69
N ILE A 655 9.90 -26.74 6.42
CA ILE A 655 10.50 -25.41 6.57
C ILE A 655 10.65 -25.09 8.06
N GLY A 656 11.92 -25.02 8.49
CA GLY A 656 12.28 -24.42 9.77
C GLY A 656 12.06 -22.90 9.69
N VAL A 657 11.42 -22.36 10.71
CA VAL A 657 11.07 -20.93 10.72
C VAL A 657 12.27 -20.04 10.47
N VAL A 658 12.12 -19.13 9.51
CA VAL A 658 13.08 -18.10 9.15
C VAL A 658 12.69 -16.79 9.87
N ASP A 659 13.65 -16.11 10.47
CA ASP A 659 13.42 -14.85 11.15
C ASP A 659 13.72 -13.62 10.27
N LYS A 660 14.63 -13.78 9.30
CA LYS A 660 15.02 -12.70 8.38
C LYS A 660 15.24 -13.25 6.97
N ILE A 661 14.73 -12.54 5.98
CA ILE A 661 14.98 -12.83 4.57
C ILE A 661 15.66 -11.63 3.95
N PHE A 662 16.79 -11.89 3.31
CA PHE A 662 17.58 -10.89 2.61
C PHE A 662 17.76 -11.26 1.16
N THR A 663 17.61 -10.30 0.27
CA THR A 663 17.86 -10.50 -1.15
C THR A 663 18.71 -9.38 -1.72
N ARG A 664 19.74 -9.77 -2.46
CA ARG A 664 20.46 -8.89 -3.35
C ARG A 664 20.36 -9.47 -4.75
N VAL A 665 19.44 -8.94 -5.57
CA VAL A 665 19.11 -9.46 -6.91
C VAL A 665 19.12 -8.32 -7.93
N GLY A 666 19.97 -8.44 -8.97
CA GLY A 666 20.02 -7.52 -10.11
C GLY A 666 20.62 -6.14 -9.83
N ALA A 667 21.01 -5.41 -10.88
CA ALA A 667 21.40 -4.01 -10.78
C ALA A 667 20.15 -3.12 -10.80
N SER A 668 19.85 -2.41 -9.71
CA SER A 668 18.90 -1.32 -9.72
C SER A 668 19.65 -0.02 -9.96
N ASP A 669 19.51 0.54 -11.15
CA ASP A 669 20.04 1.87 -11.44
C ASP A 669 19.23 2.91 -10.69
N ASN A 670 19.77 3.44 -9.61
CA ASN A 670 19.18 4.57 -8.90
C ASN A 670 19.83 5.89 -9.38
N ILE A 671 19.58 6.21 -10.64
CA ILE A 671 20.14 7.39 -11.32
C ILE A 671 19.75 8.69 -10.59
N SER A 672 18.65 8.69 -9.86
CA SER A 672 18.13 9.88 -9.19
C SER A 672 18.96 10.36 -7.99
N LEU A 673 19.79 9.51 -7.39
CA LEU A 673 20.64 9.86 -6.25
C LEU A 673 22.11 10.06 -6.63
N GLY A 674 22.50 9.85 -7.91
CA GLY A 674 23.88 9.99 -8.38
C GLY A 674 24.86 8.98 -7.77
N GLU A 675 24.37 7.91 -7.11
CA GLU A 675 25.21 6.84 -6.56
C GLU A 675 25.62 5.85 -7.66
N SER A 676 26.87 5.39 -7.61
CA SER A 676 27.34 4.31 -8.45
C SER A 676 26.57 3.02 -8.17
N THR A 677 26.17 2.28 -9.21
CA THR A 677 25.51 0.96 -9.09
C THR A 677 26.26 0.02 -8.17
N PHE A 678 27.59 0.06 -8.20
CA PHE A 678 28.46 -0.72 -7.31
C PHE A 678 28.37 -0.27 -5.84
N MET A 679 28.24 1.05 -5.57
CA MET A 679 28.09 1.55 -4.20
C MET A 679 26.74 1.13 -3.61
N VAL A 680 25.66 1.19 -4.39
CA VAL A 680 24.35 0.67 -3.96
C VAL A 680 24.44 -0.82 -3.65
N GLU A 681 25.11 -1.60 -4.50
CA GLU A 681 25.34 -3.02 -4.29
C GLU A 681 26.09 -3.31 -2.99
N MET A 682 27.14 -2.56 -2.69
CA MET A 682 27.91 -2.71 -1.47
C MET A 682 27.14 -2.28 -0.22
N ASN A 683 26.32 -1.24 -0.30
CA ASN A 683 25.45 -0.80 0.79
C ASN A 683 24.40 -1.87 1.12
N GLU A 684 23.76 -2.48 0.10
CA GLU A 684 22.82 -3.59 0.27
C GLU A 684 23.53 -4.81 0.92
N ALA A 685 24.71 -5.19 0.43
CA ALA A 685 25.49 -6.30 0.99
C ALA A 685 25.93 -6.03 2.43
N ALA A 686 26.38 -4.80 2.75
CA ALA A 686 26.75 -4.40 4.11
C ALA A 686 25.56 -4.47 5.06
N SER A 687 24.38 -4.00 4.64
CA SER A 687 23.15 -4.11 5.42
C SER A 687 22.80 -5.57 5.73
N ILE A 688 22.95 -6.47 4.78
CA ILE A 688 22.73 -7.91 4.97
C ILE A 688 23.71 -8.46 5.99
N LEU A 689 25.01 -8.28 5.76
CA LEU A 689 26.09 -8.89 6.56
C LEU A 689 26.07 -8.45 8.04
N ASN A 690 25.67 -7.21 8.30
CA ASN A 690 25.56 -6.67 9.67
C ASN A 690 24.31 -7.15 10.42
N ASN A 691 23.32 -7.75 9.74
CA ASN A 691 22.04 -8.13 10.34
C ASN A 691 21.77 -9.65 10.32
N LEU A 692 22.76 -10.48 10.05
CA LEU A 692 22.61 -11.94 9.96
C LEU A 692 22.24 -12.56 11.32
N SER A 693 21.43 -13.62 11.27
CA SER A 693 21.10 -14.52 12.38
C SER A 693 21.25 -15.98 11.94
N GLU A 694 21.12 -16.93 12.89
CA GLU A 694 21.15 -18.37 12.58
C GLU A 694 19.94 -18.84 11.74
N ARG A 695 18.82 -18.09 11.80
CA ARG A 695 17.58 -18.38 11.07
C ARG A 695 17.44 -17.58 9.79
N SER A 696 18.43 -16.73 9.45
CA SER A 696 18.38 -15.92 8.24
C SER A 696 18.45 -16.77 6.97
N LEU A 697 17.67 -16.37 5.96
CA LEU A 697 17.76 -16.83 4.58
C LEU A 697 18.29 -15.69 3.72
N VAL A 698 19.44 -15.92 3.06
CA VAL A 698 20.14 -14.91 2.26
C VAL A 698 20.21 -15.35 0.80
N LEU A 699 19.89 -14.43 -0.10
CA LEU A 699 19.89 -14.66 -1.55
C LEU A 699 20.79 -13.61 -2.22
N PHE A 700 21.94 -14.04 -2.72
CA PHE A 700 22.83 -13.21 -3.52
C PHE A 700 22.76 -13.63 -4.99
N ASP A 701 22.50 -12.68 -5.87
CA ASP A 701 22.46 -12.89 -7.31
C ASP A 701 23.46 -11.96 -7.99
N GLU A 702 24.51 -12.55 -8.56
CA GLU A 702 25.53 -11.91 -9.37
C GLU A 702 26.26 -10.75 -8.65
N LEU A 703 26.59 -10.92 -7.38
CA LEU A 703 27.33 -9.94 -6.58
C LEU A 703 28.74 -9.72 -7.12
N GLY A 704 29.19 -8.46 -7.16
CA GLY A 704 30.54 -8.06 -7.62
C GLY A 704 30.64 -7.69 -9.09
N ARG A 705 29.51 -7.57 -9.84
CA ARG A 705 29.54 -7.22 -11.28
C ARG A 705 29.88 -5.76 -11.57
N GLY A 706 29.70 -4.88 -10.60
CA GLY A 706 29.85 -3.42 -10.80
C GLY A 706 31.31 -2.91 -10.76
N THR A 707 32.30 -3.80 -10.63
CA THR A 707 33.72 -3.47 -10.51
C THR A 707 34.62 -4.35 -11.41
N SER A 708 35.93 -4.27 -11.26
CA SER A 708 36.85 -5.14 -12.00
C SER A 708 36.62 -6.63 -11.62
N THR A 709 36.89 -7.55 -12.56
CA THR A 709 36.63 -8.98 -12.35
C THR A 709 37.30 -9.50 -11.09
N TYR A 710 38.56 -9.14 -10.86
CA TYR A 710 39.32 -9.62 -9.68
C TYR A 710 38.80 -9.04 -8.37
N ASP A 711 38.44 -7.76 -8.33
CA ASP A 711 37.82 -7.14 -7.15
C ASP A 711 36.48 -7.80 -6.87
N GLY A 712 35.67 -8.05 -7.91
CA GLY A 712 34.36 -8.69 -7.80
C GLY A 712 34.46 -10.11 -7.23
N ILE A 713 35.40 -10.96 -7.75
CA ILE A 713 35.65 -12.30 -7.23
C ILE A 713 36.14 -12.25 -5.79
N SER A 714 37.11 -11.35 -5.48
CA SER A 714 37.66 -11.22 -4.14
C SER A 714 36.61 -10.85 -3.10
N ILE A 715 35.73 -9.90 -3.43
CA ILE A 715 34.63 -9.47 -2.56
C ILE A 715 33.61 -10.61 -2.38
N ALA A 716 33.22 -11.28 -3.48
CA ALA A 716 32.27 -12.38 -3.44
C ALA A 716 32.81 -13.55 -2.58
N TRP A 717 34.07 -13.90 -2.77
CA TRP A 717 34.75 -14.93 -1.98
C TRP A 717 34.77 -14.60 -0.49
N ALA A 718 35.24 -13.41 -0.14
CA ALA A 718 35.31 -12.94 1.25
C ALA A 718 33.95 -12.88 1.93
N ILE A 719 32.88 -12.52 1.21
CA ILE A 719 31.49 -12.51 1.73
C ILE A 719 31.00 -13.93 2.01
N VAL A 720 31.22 -14.87 1.09
CA VAL A 720 30.85 -16.28 1.28
C VAL A 720 31.60 -16.88 2.46
N GLU A 721 32.92 -16.64 2.56
CA GLU A 721 33.73 -17.05 3.70
C GLU A 721 33.26 -16.46 5.01
N TYR A 722 33.00 -15.16 5.05
CA TYR A 722 32.45 -14.47 6.25
C TYR A 722 31.15 -15.10 6.72
N ILE A 723 30.21 -15.38 5.82
CA ILE A 723 28.93 -16.01 6.17
C ILE A 723 29.13 -17.44 6.67
N HIS A 724 30.07 -18.17 6.08
CA HIS A 724 30.41 -19.53 6.51
C HIS A 724 31.04 -19.55 7.92
N GLU A 725 31.97 -18.65 8.22
CA GLU A 725 32.69 -18.59 9.49
C GLU A 725 31.86 -17.93 10.63
N GLN A 726 30.85 -17.14 10.30
CA GLN A 726 30.01 -16.48 11.29
C GLN A 726 29.27 -17.53 12.16
N LYS A 727 29.19 -17.30 13.48
CA LYS A 727 28.58 -18.22 14.46
C LYS A 727 27.11 -18.61 14.16
N GLY A 728 26.40 -17.72 13.47
CA GLY A 728 24.97 -17.94 13.15
C GLY A 728 24.73 -18.89 11.97
N HIS A 729 25.72 -19.18 11.14
CA HIS A 729 25.61 -20.08 9.97
C HIS A 729 24.37 -19.80 9.12
N ALA A 730 24.14 -18.55 8.72
CA ALA A 730 22.97 -18.15 7.92
C ALA A 730 22.85 -18.96 6.61
N LYS A 731 21.67 -19.46 6.30
CA LYS A 731 21.38 -20.23 5.09
C LYS A 731 21.46 -19.33 3.87
N THR A 732 22.28 -19.72 2.88
CA THR A 732 22.58 -18.82 1.75
C THR A 732 22.48 -19.53 0.41
N LEU A 733 21.79 -18.92 -0.55
CA LEU A 733 21.86 -19.23 -1.97
C LEU A 733 22.66 -18.12 -2.66
N PHE A 734 23.76 -18.49 -3.29
CA PHE A 734 24.68 -17.58 -3.94
C PHE A 734 24.78 -17.89 -5.43
N ALA A 735 24.04 -17.18 -6.27
CA ALA A 735 24.12 -17.32 -7.72
C ALA A 735 25.24 -16.43 -8.27
N THR A 736 26.11 -17.00 -9.06
CA THR A 736 27.27 -16.29 -9.62
C THR A 736 27.62 -16.79 -11.01
N HIS A 737 28.39 -15.99 -11.73
CA HIS A 737 29.09 -16.37 -12.96
C HIS A 737 30.57 -16.59 -12.73
N TYR A 738 31.08 -16.38 -11.50
CA TYR A 738 32.46 -16.64 -11.12
C TYR A 738 32.63 -18.11 -10.85
N HIS A 739 33.33 -18.81 -11.76
CA HIS A 739 33.59 -20.26 -11.65
C HIS A 739 34.62 -20.58 -10.57
N GLU A 740 35.45 -19.61 -10.22
CA GLU A 740 36.49 -19.70 -9.19
C GLU A 740 35.86 -19.99 -7.80
N LEU A 741 34.66 -19.53 -7.54
CA LEU A 741 33.97 -19.82 -6.27
C LEU A 741 33.64 -21.32 -6.12
N ASN A 742 33.68 -22.12 -7.19
CA ASN A 742 33.50 -23.57 -7.09
C ASN A 742 34.62 -24.26 -6.25
N GLU A 743 35.82 -23.70 -6.16
CA GLU A 743 36.92 -24.21 -5.33
C GLU A 743 36.61 -24.14 -3.83
N MET A 744 35.64 -23.30 -3.41
CA MET A 744 35.27 -23.17 -2.01
C MET A 744 34.66 -24.46 -1.42
N GLU A 745 34.01 -25.31 -2.20
CA GLU A 745 33.51 -26.62 -1.72
C GLU A 745 34.61 -27.53 -1.19
N GLU A 746 35.81 -27.46 -1.74
CA GLU A 746 36.95 -28.24 -1.29
C GLU A 746 37.52 -27.75 0.04
N SER A 747 37.47 -26.44 0.25
CA SER A 747 38.05 -25.77 1.42
C SER A 747 37.07 -25.62 2.60
N PHE A 748 35.77 -25.57 2.36
CA PHE A 748 34.76 -25.29 3.36
C PHE A 748 33.68 -26.38 3.46
N GLN A 749 33.50 -26.97 4.64
CA GLN A 749 32.67 -28.17 4.83
C GLN A 749 31.17 -27.98 4.60
N ARG A 750 30.63 -26.75 4.76
CA ARG A 750 29.20 -26.45 4.65
C ARG A 750 28.84 -25.73 3.36
N ILE A 751 29.76 -25.59 2.41
CA ILE A 751 29.53 -25.05 1.07
C ILE A 751 29.30 -26.18 0.10
N ARG A 752 28.34 -26.03 -0.81
CA ARG A 752 28.04 -27.00 -1.87
C ARG A 752 27.83 -26.29 -3.20
N ASN A 753 28.43 -26.86 -4.24
CA ASN A 753 28.31 -26.35 -5.60
C ASN A 753 27.16 -27.01 -6.34
N TYR A 754 26.40 -26.19 -7.02
CA TYR A 754 25.36 -26.60 -7.93
C TYR A 754 25.47 -25.80 -9.24
N ASN A 755 24.90 -26.35 -10.30
CA ASN A 755 24.75 -25.63 -11.55
C ASN A 755 23.33 -25.80 -12.08
N VAL A 756 22.88 -24.81 -12.87
CA VAL A 756 21.65 -24.95 -13.62
C VAL A 756 22.00 -25.60 -14.96
N SER A 757 21.50 -26.81 -15.14
CA SER A 757 21.91 -27.67 -16.25
C SER A 757 21.52 -27.10 -17.61
N VAL A 758 22.45 -27.29 -18.55
CA VAL A 758 22.30 -26.90 -19.95
C VAL A 758 22.68 -28.12 -20.81
N ARG A 759 21.94 -28.37 -21.85
CA ARG A 759 22.21 -29.44 -22.81
C ARG A 759 22.55 -28.85 -24.17
N GLU A 760 23.67 -29.25 -24.74
CA GLU A 760 24.01 -28.92 -26.11
C GLU A 760 23.53 -30.06 -27.05
N ALA A 761 22.68 -29.70 -28.01
CA ALA A 761 22.19 -30.63 -29.04
C ALA A 761 22.20 -29.92 -30.40
N ASN A 762 22.86 -30.54 -31.38
CA ASN A 762 22.95 -30.01 -32.76
C ASN A 762 23.47 -28.56 -32.85
N GLY A 763 24.48 -28.19 -32.01
CA GLY A 763 25.04 -26.84 -32.00
C GLY A 763 24.05 -25.75 -31.44
N LYS A 764 22.95 -26.18 -30.80
CA LYS A 764 22.03 -25.33 -30.07
C LYS A 764 22.12 -25.64 -28.58
N VAL A 765 22.12 -24.59 -27.77
CA VAL A 765 22.08 -24.69 -26.31
C VAL A 765 20.62 -24.73 -25.86
N ILE A 766 20.24 -25.76 -25.15
CA ILE A 766 18.94 -25.97 -24.55
C ILE A 766 19.09 -25.78 -23.04
N PHE A 767 18.41 -24.78 -22.47
CA PHE A 767 18.39 -24.54 -21.04
C PHE A 767 17.39 -25.51 -20.38
N MET A 768 17.96 -26.50 -19.64
CA MET A 768 17.14 -27.51 -18.95
C MET A 768 16.46 -26.95 -17.69
N ARG A 769 16.94 -25.82 -17.20
CA ARG A 769 16.42 -25.13 -16.00
C ARG A 769 16.40 -26.03 -14.74
N LYS A 770 17.15 -27.13 -14.72
CA LYS A 770 17.22 -28.06 -13.59
C LYS A 770 18.49 -27.84 -12.78
N LEU A 771 18.35 -27.70 -11.46
CA LEU A 771 19.45 -27.61 -10.53
C LEU A 771 20.12 -28.98 -10.36
N VAL A 772 21.42 -29.07 -10.60
CA VAL A 772 22.22 -30.30 -10.52
C VAL A 772 23.44 -30.03 -9.66
N ARG A 773 23.82 -30.98 -8.84
CA ARG A 773 25.02 -30.90 -8.01
C ARG A 773 26.30 -30.84 -8.87
N GLY A 774 27.25 -30.06 -8.43
CA GLY A 774 28.54 -29.80 -9.10
C GLY A 774 28.59 -28.43 -9.77
N GLY A 775 29.77 -27.86 -9.94
CA GLY A 775 30.01 -26.60 -10.64
C GLY A 775 29.89 -26.73 -12.15
N SER A 776 29.63 -25.63 -12.85
CA SER A 776 29.75 -25.54 -14.31
C SER A 776 31.15 -25.04 -14.67
N GLU A 777 31.82 -25.74 -15.55
CA GLU A 777 33.17 -25.37 -16.03
C GLU A 777 33.14 -24.49 -17.31
N HIS A 778 31.97 -24.35 -17.94
CA HIS A 778 31.88 -23.66 -19.24
C HIS A 778 31.04 -22.41 -19.19
N SER A 779 31.57 -21.37 -19.84
CA SER A 779 30.83 -20.11 -20.08
C SER A 779 29.98 -20.20 -21.36
N PHE A 780 28.72 -19.87 -21.29
CA PHE A 780 27.77 -19.89 -22.43
C PHE A 780 27.42 -18.49 -22.97
N GLY A 781 28.16 -17.45 -22.57
CA GLY A 781 27.85 -16.05 -22.97
C GLY A 781 27.80 -15.85 -24.49
N ILE A 782 28.70 -16.45 -25.25
CA ILE A 782 28.74 -16.35 -26.72
C ILE A 782 27.51 -17.06 -27.33
N HIS A 783 27.04 -18.16 -26.75
CA HIS A 783 25.81 -18.82 -27.20
C HIS A 783 24.55 -17.97 -26.96
N VAL A 784 24.48 -17.27 -25.83
CA VAL A 784 23.40 -16.31 -25.56
C VAL A 784 23.45 -15.16 -26.54
N ALA A 785 24.60 -14.62 -26.85
CA ALA A 785 24.78 -13.58 -27.87
C ALA A 785 24.30 -14.05 -29.27
N LYS A 786 24.54 -15.32 -29.63
CA LYS A 786 24.00 -15.92 -30.85
C LYS A 786 22.49 -16.02 -30.84
N LEU A 787 21.88 -16.42 -29.72
CA LEU A 787 20.41 -16.46 -29.56
C LEU A 787 19.76 -15.07 -29.61
N ALA A 788 20.47 -14.05 -29.12
CA ALA A 788 20.04 -12.64 -29.20
C ALA A 788 20.13 -12.05 -30.61
N GLY A 789 20.59 -12.82 -31.63
CA GLY A 789 20.67 -12.38 -33.02
C GLY A 789 21.91 -11.56 -33.36
N MET A 790 23.00 -11.65 -32.57
CA MET A 790 24.26 -11.01 -32.93
C MET A 790 24.81 -11.49 -34.29
N PRO A 791 25.42 -10.60 -35.11
CA PRO A 791 26.01 -10.95 -36.38
C PRO A 791 26.97 -12.14 -36.26
N SER A 792 26.87 -13.12 -37.19
CA SER A 792 27.65 -14.37 -37.16
C SER A 792 29.16 -14.15 -37.20
N SER A 793 29.65 -13.09 -37.86
CA SER A 793 31.06 -12.72 -37.88
C SER A 793 31.60 -12.36 -36.48
N ILE A 794 30.78 -11.63 -35.65
CA ILE A 794 31.15 -11.30 -34.26
C ILE A 794 31.19 -12.57 -33.42
N ILE A 795 30.20 -13.44 -33.57
CA ILE A 795 30.13 -14.71 -32.85
C ILE A 795 31.33 -15.62 -33.18
N GLN A 796 31.74 -15.72 -34.45
CA GLN A 796 32.90 -16.49 -34.87
C GLN A 796 34.20 -15.93 -34.28
N ARG A 797 34.36 -14.59 -34.33
CA ARG A 797 35.54 -13.93 -33.77
C ARG A 797 35.59 -14.07 -32.25
N ALA A 798 34.48 -13.93 -31.55
CA ALA A 798 34.39 -14.14 -30.11
C ALA A 798 34.79 -15.57 -29.70
N ASN A 799 34.34 -16.59 -30.45
CA ASN A 799 34.75 -18.00 -30.22
C ASN A 799 36.25 -18.24 -30.46
N GLN A 800 36.86 -17.56 -31.43
CA GLN A 800 38.29 -17.62 -31.64
C GLN A 800 39.05 -17.04 -30.44
N ILE A 801 38.71 -15.82 -30.06
CA ILE A 801 39.32 -15.13 -28.92
C ILE A 801 39.16 -15.95 -27.63
N LEU A 802 38.01 -16.55 -27.37
CA LEU A 802 37.80 -17.39 -26.19
C LEU A 802 38.75 -18.60 -26.20
N LYS A 803 38.90 -19.30 -27.34
CA LYS A 803 39.82 -20.41 -27.45
C LYS A 803 41.29 -20.00 -27.22
N ASP A 804 41.68 -18.85 -27.73
CA ASP A 804 43.04 -18.33 -27.56
C ASP A 804 43.31 -18.02 -26.06
N LEU A 805 42.34 -17.42 -25.36
CA LEU A 805 42.40 -17.14 -23.92
C LEU A 805 42.47 -18.42 -23.07
N GLU A 806 41.61 -19.41 -23.34
CA GLU A 806 41.59 -20.70 -22.63
C GLU A 806 42.87 -21.52 -22.87
N GLN A 807 43.47 -21.48 -24.06
CA GLN A 807 44.74 -22.15 -24.36
C GLN A 807 45.93 -21.45 -23.70
N GLY A 808 45.93 -20.10 -23.61
CA GLY A 808 46.90 -19.33 -22.88
C GLY A 808 46.93 -19.68 -21.38
N ALA A 809 45.79 -19.83 -20.77
CA ALA A 809 45.63 -20.22 -19.36
C ALA A 809 46.15 -21.67 -19.10
N ARG A 810 45.80 -22.64 -19.94
CA ARG A 810 46.25 -24.05 -19.82
C ARG A 810 47.75 -24.22 -19.95
N ASN A 811 48.43 -23.47 -20.83
CA ASN A 811 49.87 -23.51 -21.01
C ASN A 811 50.66 -22.99 -19.80
N GLN A 812 50.10 -22.06 -19.03
CA GLN A 812 50.68 -21.57 -17.78
C GLN A 812 50.53 -22.57 -16.63
N GLU A 813 49.43 -23.32 -16.54
CA GLU A 813 49.26 -24.40 -15.54
C GLU A 813 50.20 -25.60 -15.78
N GLN A 814 50.40 -25.98 -17.03
CA GLN A 814 51.36 -27.07 -17.37
C GLN A 814 52.81 -26.67 -17.12
N GLY A 815 53.16 -25.39 -17.31
CA GLY A 815 54.49 -24.87 -17.00
C GLY A 815 54.86 -24.92 -15.51
N LYS A 816 53.87 -24.73 -14.62
CA LYS A 816 54.04 -24.82 -13.16
C LYS A 816 54.17 -26.27 -12.68
N ARG A 817 53.44 -27.24 -13.23
CA ARG A 817 53.52 -28.66 -12.86
C ARG A 817 54.86 -29.31 -13.27
N SER A 818 55.56 -28.79 -14.29
CA SER A 818 56.84 -29.27 -14.73
C SER A 818 58.05 -28.78 -13.90
N GLN A 819 57.87 -27.76 -13.06
CA GLN A 819 58.92 -27.27 -12.15
C GLN A 819 58.89 -27.89 -10.75
N GLU A 820 57.81 -28.57 -10.32
CA GLU A 820 57.74 -29.24 -9.01
C GLU A 820 58.34 -30.66 -8.95
N THR A 821 58.90 -31.22 -10.03
CA THR A 821 59.33 -32.61 -10.07
C THR A 821 60.85 -32.80 -9.96
N ILE A 822 61.65 -31.79 -9.69
CA ILE A 822 63.11 -31.98 -9.46
C ILE A 822 63.51 -31.21 -8.17
N GLY A 823 63.70 -31.98 -7.06
CA GLY A 823 64.44 -31.47 -5.89
C GLY A 823 63.99 -32.01 -4.52
N SER A 824 64.39 -33.26 -4.18
CA SER A 824 64.37 -33.76 -2.81
C SER A 824 65.44 -33.14 -1.94
N GLY A 825 65.05 -32.49 -0.80
CA GLY A 825 66.05 -32.09 0.20
C GLY A 825 65.50 -31.23 1.33
N LYS A 826 65.12 -31.89 2.43
CA LYS A 826 65.10 -31.48 3.84
C LYS A 826 64.66 -30.03 4.27
N ALA A 827 63.47 -29.99 4.88
CA ALA A 827 63.06 -29.39 6.13
C ALA A 827 63.61 -28.04 6.57
N SER A 828 62.72 -27.02 6.62
CA SER A 828 62.55 -26.17 7.81
C SER A 828 61.19 -25.45 7.73
N VAL A 829 60.49 -25.44 8.87
CA VAL A 829 59.16 -24.87 9.09
C VAL A 829 59.26 -23.35 9.04
N SER A 830 58.54 -22.71 8.16
CA SER A 830 58.18 -21.30 8.29
C SER A 830 56.82 -21.09 7.64
N ALA A 831 55.95 -20.27 8.31
CA ALA A 831 54.57 -20.01 8.05
C ALA A 831 54.20 -19.65 6.60
N PRO A 832 52.99 -19.94 6.14
CA PRO A 832 52.58 -19.66 4.77
C PRO A 832 52.32 -18.16 4.57
N SER A 833 53.19 -17.52 3.83
CA SER A 833 52.98 -16.24 3.20
C SER A 833 52.04 -16.43 2.01
N GLY A 834 51.04 -15.57 1.94
CA GLY A 834 49.91 -15.59 1.04
C GLY A 834 50.15 -16.06 -0.39
N MET A 835 49.25 -16.95 -0.83
CA MET A 835 49.06 -17.30 -2.24
C MET A 835 48.59 -16.04 -3.00
N GLN A 836 49.48 -15.51 -3.80
CA GLN A 836 49.17 -14.48 -4.78
C GLN A 836 48.77 -15.20 -6.07
N LEU A 837 47.45 -15.32 -6.33
CA LEU A 837 46.92 -15.81 -7.59
C LEU A 837 47.24 -14.80 -8.70
N SER A 838 48.24 -15.12 -9.51
CA SER A 838 48.67 -14.37 -10.69
C SER A 838 47.91 -14.89 -11.91
N PHE A 839 46.71 -14.35 -12.20
CA PHE A 839 46.04 -14.53 -13.47
C PHE A 839 46.23 -13.27 -14.32
N PHE A 840 46.83 -13.44 -15.52
CA PHE A 840 47.11 -12.39 -16.52
C PHE A 840 48.12 -11.31 -16.11
N GLN A 841 49.41 -11.65 -16.08
CA GLN A 841 50.37 -10.69 -16.58
C GLN A 841 50.32 -10.77 -18.13
N LEU A 842 49.80 -9.70 -18.75
CA LEU A 842 50.25 -9.31 -20.07
C LEU A 842 51.71 -8.92 -19.89
N ASP A 843 52.62 -9.88 -20.03
CA ASP A 843 54.04 -9.62 -20.10
C ASP A 843 54.28 -8.91 -21.42
N ASP A 844 54.30 -7.57 -21.36
CA ASP A 844 54.77 -6.75 -22.44
C ASP A 844 56.30 -7.03 -22.50
N PRO A 845 56.83 -7.63 -23.57
CA PRO A 845 58.25 -7.95 -23.69
C PRO A 845 59.13 -6.72 -23.44
N VAL A 846 58.65 -5.54 -23.71
CA VAL A 846 59.31 -4.25 -23.46
C VAL A 846 59.42 -3.95 -21.97
N LEU A 847 58.39 -4.24 -21.18
CA LEU A 847 58.44 -4.09 -19.73
C LEU A 847 59.36 -5.12 -19.05
N GLU A 848 59.42 -6.35 -19.55
CA GLU A 848 60.39 -7.35 -19.06
C GLU A 848 61.83 -6.93 -19.35
N GLN A 849 62.10 -6.43 -20.53
CA GLN A 849 63.41 -5.95 -20.91
C GLN A 849 63.83 -4.75 -20.04
N ILE A 850 62.95 -3.79 -19.78
CA ILE A 850 63.20 -2.67 -18.88
C ILE A 850 63.43 -3.14 -17.45
N ARG A 851 62.65 -4.09 -16.94
CA ARG A 851 62.78 -4.65 -15.60
C ARG A 851 64.18 -5.32 -15.43
N ASP A 852 64.61 -6.08 -16.41
CA ASP A 852 65.90 -6.78 -16.35
C ASP A 852 67.09 -5.84 -16.54
N GLU A 853 66.99 -4.81 -17.38
CA GLU A 853 67.99 -3.77 -17.48
C GLU A 853 68.10 -2.94 -16.19
N VAL A 854 66.96 -2.56 -15.54
CA VAL A 854 67.00 -1.83 -14.28
C VAL A 854 67.54 -2.69 -13.12
N LYS A 855 67.26 -4.01 -13.10
CA LYS A 855 67.79 -4.94 -12.07
C LYS A 855 69.28 -5.14 -12.16
N THR A 856 69.85 -5.09 -13.36
CA THR A 856 71.30 -5.30 -13.58
C THR A 856 72.16 -4.01 -13.43
N LEU A 857 71.44 -2.85 -13.17
CA LEU A 857 72.13 -1.55 -13.10
C LEU A 857 72.76 -1.35 -11.71
N ASP A 858 74.10 -1.21 -11.70
CA ASP A 858 74.79 -0.84 -10.45
C ASP A 858 74.86 0.68 -10.27
N ILE A 859 73.86 1.17 -9.51
CA ILE A 859 73.56 2.61 -9.33
C ILE A 859 74.72 3.32 -8.62
N ASN A 860 75.50 2.63 -7.82
CA ASN A 860 76.61 3.21 -7.02
C ASN A 860 77.89 3.52 -7.84
N ASN A 861 78.04 2.90 -9.00
CA ASN A 861 79.17 3.03 -9.89
C ASN A 861 78.91 3.81 -11.17
N LEU A 862 77.71 4.37 -11.34
CA LEU A 862 77.34 5.18 -12.51
C LEU A 862 77.70 6.65 -12.34
N THR A 863 78.31 7.21 -13.32
CA THR A 863 78.52 8.69 -13.45
C THR A 863 77.16 9.37 -13.80
N PRO A 864 76.97 10.65 -13.46
CA PRO A 864 75.70 11.34 -13.81
C PRO A 864 75.34 11.35 -15.31
N LEU A 865 76.36 11.35 -16.19
CA LEU A 865 76.18 11.27 -17.63
C LEU A 865 75.75 9.89 -18.12
N GLU A 866 76.34 8.84 -17.56
CA GLU A 866 75.92 7.44 -17.83
C GLU A 866 74.52 7.15 -17.34
N ALA A 867 74.10 7.66 -16.20
CA ALA A 867 72.73 7.55 -15.68
C ALA A 867 71.73 8.25 -16.61
N LEU A 868 72.03 9.44 -17.13
CA LEU A 868 71.18 10.13 -18.08
C LEU A 868 71.07 9.40 -19.42
N ASN A 869 72.21 8.78 -19.92
CA ASN A 869 72.22 7.99 -21.15
C ASN A 869 71.35 6.73 -20.95
N LYS A 870 71.45 6.07 -19.85
CA LYS A 870 70.70 4.86 -19.51
C LYS A 870 69.18 5.15 -19.35
N LEU A 871 68.81 6.27 -18.72
CA LEU A 871 67.44 6.74 -18.68
C LEU A 871 66.91 7.08 -20.09
N SER A 872 67.71 7.65 -20.95
CA SER A 872 67.33 7.93 -22.34
C SER A 872 67.13 6.64 -23.16
N GLU A 873 67.93 5.60 -22.91
CA GLU A 873 67.76 4.27 -23.53
C GLU A 873 66.43 3.63 -23.08
N ILE A 874 66.20 3.59 -21.78
CA ILE A 874 64.92 3.08 -21.21
C ILE A 874 63.74 3.85 -21.76
N LYS A 875 63.84 5.19 -21.87
CA LYS A 875 62.79 6.03 -22.46
C LYS A 875 62.51 5.68 -23.94
N LYS A 876 63.52 5.37 -24.71
CA LYS A 876 63.40 4.96 -26.13
C LYS A 876 62.70 3.60 -26.26
N LEU A 877 62.94 2.65 -25.32
CA LEU A 877 62.27 1.36 -25.34
C LEU A 877 60.74 1.50 -25.08
N VAL A 878 60.28 2.51 -24.33
CA VAL A 878 58.86 2.79 -24.09
C VAL A 878 58.21 3.62 -25.23
N GLY A 879 58.97 3.93 -26.30
CA GLY A 879 58.46 4.66 -27.46
C GLY A 879 58.38 6.18 -27.24
N GLY A 880 59.01 6.70 -26.20
CA GLY A 880 59.09 8.15 -25.95
C GLY A 880 60.16 8.81 -26.82
N LYS A 881 59.73 9.83 -27.61
CA LYS A 881 60.64 10.77 -28.33
C LYS A 881 61.38 11.67 -27.36
#